data_3f1eafe6543e5704fc653e059a450372
#
_entry.id   3f1eafe6543e5704fc653e059a450372
#
_cell.length_a   1.000
_cell.length_b   1.000
_cell.length_c   1.000
_cell.angle_alpha   90.00
_cell.angle_beta   90.00
_cell.angle_gamma   90.00
#
_symmetry.space_group_name_H-M   'P 1'
#
loop_
_entity.id
_entity.type
_entity.pdbx_description
1 polymer ?
#
loop_
_entity_poly.entity_id
_entity_poly.type
_entity_poly.pdbx_seq_one_letter_code
_entity_poly.pdbx_strand_id
1 'polypeptide(L)'
;MKLDTPFIRLPYRFDPEPVVKEVNRIEAQAWQAHPRGWEGHEVIALVSAQGGDDLTRLEGEMQSAPWLEKLSTVRHLMGMLDTVIGRAILVRVKAGQEAQKLIDAGSYWHRRVRVFMPLAGDDSVRWQCAGEETAIPNGQAWLVDGWSGYRHTNPGSKDLVYLVVDTVGSASFWSTVNSADRPLDPARADAMSPRQVSFRGNPGDVKTEHVPSSRVMSPWEQESLINGVMQDLRSVAPPDAPHLPKLEAALNQFMQQWQGIYACHGELEAGDEAYKQALEQLVAQAAMFAGTWKLPNGIDAAELLYQTVVLGALKDCEGKPVVILPPGARERQAQLARQRKLLQDKQDTVQGNQVVQTSSDGQSHTPPALPGQPQRTPSPVGAGQAGLGSQPAPMQPGRPQATAHAGQANQQVQNPATSPLRSVHTQSLPELLKQAASSMLVSTYQAGKLVVVREDQGKLNTHFRVFNRPMGLAADRSRIALGTAITVDFFHNMPNVAAQLEPQGKHDAAYLPRHGHVSGNIDIHEMAWAGEELWLVNTRFSCLCTLDSEHSFVPRWRPKFISGYAAEDRCHLNGLEVVEGKPKYVTALGITDTAGGWRENKAGGGVLIDVESNEVVCRGLSMPHSPRWYQDKLWVLESGNGTLATVDPETGQLETVAELPGFTRGLDFLGPYAFVGLSQVRESAVFSGISLTERVSERNCGVWVVDIRSGQVVAFLKFEDAVQEVFAVSILQGVRFPDVLDAGAKAVGVSYALPTEALKEVVQPQQPEAEAATTLDSGYQQ
;
A
#
# COMPACT_ATOMS: atom_id res chain seq x y z
N MET A 1 -8.28 2.29 11.08
CA MET A 1 -8.73 3.53 10.36
C MET A 1 -9.56 4.38 11.32
N LYS A 2 -9.35 5.70 11.33
CA LYS A 2 -10.07 6.65 12.19
C LYS A 2 -11.26 7.24 11.42
N LEU A 3 -12.43 7.26 12.03
CA LEU A 3 -13.63 7.84 11.42
C LEU A 3 -13.75 9.33 11.80
N ASP A 4 -14.56 10.07 11.03
CA ASP A 4 -14.85 11.52 11.27
C ASP A 4 -15.83 11.75 12.44
N THR A 5 -16.52 10.70 12.90
CA THR A 5 -17.48 10.72 14.00
C THR A 5 -17.51 9.37 14.72
N PRO A 6 -17.85 9.30 16.01
CA PRO A 6 -17.92 8.06 16.77
C PRO A 6 -18.85 7.00 16.17
N PHE A 7 -19.95 7.44 15.56
CA PHE A 7 -21.00 6.58 15.02
C PHE A 7 -21.45 7.05 13.64
N ILE A 8 -21.53 6.13 12.67
CA ILE A 8 -22.09 6.36 11.34
C ILE A 8 -23.19 5.33 11.09
N ARG A 9 -24.40 5.80 10.79
CA ARG A 9 -25.54 4.95 10.47
C ARG A 9 -25.64 4.74 8.96
N LEU A 10 -25.38 3.53 8.50
CA LEU A 10 -25.53 3.17 7.10
C LEU A 10 -27.03 3.11 6.70
N PRO A 11 -27.38 3.34 5.43
CA PRO A 11 -28.78 3.44 5.00
C PRO A 11 -29.52 2.10 4.98
N TYR A 12 -28.88 1.00 5.41
CA TYR A 12 -29.46 -0.33 5.34
C TYR A 12 -30.44 -0.59 6.51
N ARG A 13 -31.64 -1.09 6.16
CA ARG A 13 -32.67 -1.55 7.09
C ARG A 13 -33.10 -2.95 6.68
N PHE A 14 -33.18 -3.88 7.62
CA PHE A 14 -33.63 -5.24 7.38
C PHE A 14 -34.52 -5.74 8.52
N ASP A 15 -35.40 -6.68 8.19
CA ASP A 15 -36.16 -7.41 9.20
C ASP A 15 -35.20 -8.41 9.88
N PRO A 16 -34.95 -8.30 11.19
CA PRO A 16 -34.04 -9.20 11.89
C PRO A 16 -34.65 -10.61 12.12
N GLU A 17 -35.96 -10.78 12.05
CA GLU A 17 -36.63 -12.03 12.42
C GLU A 17 -36.17 -13.24 11.61
N PRO A 18 -36.06 -13.19 10.25
CA PRO A 18 -35.55 -14.30 9.46
C PRO A 18 -34.12 -14.68 9.83
N VAL A 19 -33.27 -13.68 10.13
CA VAL A 19 -31.86 -13.89 10.51
C VAL A 19 -31.76 -14.55 11.87
N VAL A 20 -32.53 -14.05 12.84
CA VAL A 20 -32.59 -14.61 14.20
C VAL A 20 -33.09 -16.07 14.18
N LYS A 21 -34.10 -16.37 13.37
CA LYS A 21 -34.58 -17.77 13.20
C LYS A 21 -33.49 -18.69 12.66
N GLU A 22 -32.66 -18.20 11.78
CA GLU A 22 -31.53 -18.96 11.20
C GLU A 22 -30.43 -19.15 12.25
N VAL A 23 -30.03 -18.08 12.94
CA VAL A 23 -28.98 -18.10 13.98
C VAL A 23 -29.38 -18.96 15.17
N ASN A 24 -30.66 -18.98 15.57
CA ASN A 24 -31.15 -19.82 16.67
C ASN A 24 -31.13 -21.33 16.37
N ARG A 25 -30.90 -21.75 15.13
CA ARG A 25 -30.68 -23.15 14.75
C ARG A 25 -29.24 -23.61 14.98
N ILE A 26 -28.33 -22.69 15.28
CA ILE A 26 -26.94 -23.02 15.58
C ILE A 26 -26.90 -23.74 16.93
N GLU A 27 -26.35 -24.95 16.94
CA GLU A 27 -26.22 -25.75 18.15
C GLU A 27 -25.34 -25.04 19.18
N ALA A 28 -25.69 -25.18 20.46
CA ALA A 28 -24.99 -24.49 21.54
C ALA A 28 -23.46 -24.78 21.58
N GLN A 29 -23.07 -25.99 21.24
CA GLN A 29 -21.67 -26.42 21.19
C GLN A 29 -20.85 -25.81 20.06
N ALA A 30 -21.48 -25.21 19.05
CA ALA A 30 -20.81 -24.53 17.96
C ALA A 30 -20.35 -23.12 18.33
N TRP A 31 -20.94 -22.56 19.38
CA TRP A 31 -20.54 -21.27 19.90
C TRP A 31 -19.26 -21.41 20.71
N GLN A 32 -18.22 -20.69 20.32
CA GLN A 32 -16.91 -20.68 20.94
C GLN A 32 -16.80 -19.53 21.93
N ALA A 33 -15.97 -19.67 22.98
CA ALA A 33 -15.63 -18.56 23.83
C ALA A 33 -14.96 -17.42 22.99
N HIS A 34 -15.25 -16.17 23.33
CA HIS A 34 -14.66 -15.03 22.64
C HIS A 34 -13.12 -15.09 22.76
N PRO A 35 -12.34 -14.88 21.68
CA PRO A 35 -10.87 -15.05 21.65
C PRO A 35 -10.12 -14.21 22.70
N ARG A 36 -10.73 -13.13 23.16
CA ARG A 36 -10.19 -12.26 24.22
C ARG A 36 -10.52 -12.71 25.65
N GLY A 37 -11.17 -13.84 25.81
CA GLY A 37 -11.53 -14.39 27.13
C GLY A 37 -12.62 -13.59 27.87
N TRP A 38 -13.46 -12.82 27.13
CA TRP A 38 -14.56 -12.07 27.77
C TRP A 38 -15.64 -13.02 28.28
N GLU A 39 -15.95 -12.90 29.56
CA GLU A 39 -16.99 -13.73 30.20
C GLU A 39 -18.36 -13.42 29.57
N GLY A 40 -19.15 -14.49 29.33
CA GLY A 40 -20.47 -14.39 28.74
C GLY A 40 -20.51 -13.93 27.26
N HIS A 41 -19.36 -13.89 26.60
CA HIS A 41 -19.26 -13.57 25.15
C HIS A 41 -18.87 -14.84 24.38
N GLU A 42 -19.67 -15.16 23.38
CA GLU A 42 -19.49 -16.31 22.51
C GLU A 42 -19.49 -15.88 21.05
N VAL A 43 -18.76 -16.58 20.18
CA VAL A 43 -18.57 -16.23 18.78
C VAL A 43 -18.72 -17.43 17.85
N ILE A 44 -19.10 -17.11 16.58
CA ILE A 44 -19.08 -18.04 15.44
C ILE A 44 -18.27 -17.39 14.33
N ALA A 45 -17.30 -18.10 13.77
CA ALA A 45 -16.57 -17.67 12.59
C ALA A 45 -17.46 -17.76 11.34
N LEU A 46 -17.50 -16.69 10.54
CA LEU A 46 -18.17 -16.63 9.24
C LEU A 46 -17.18 -16.43 8.10
N VAL A 47 -16.20 -15.57 8.30
CA VAL A 47 -15.04 -15.38 7.43
C VAL A 47 -13.81 -15.27 8.34
N SER A 48 -12.81 -16.07 8.06
CA SER A 48 -11.57 -16.13 8.85
C SER A 48 -10.37 -16.45 7.94
N ALA A 49 -9.18 -16.32 8.49
CA ALA A 49 -7.97 -16.76 7.78
C ALA A 49 -8.07 -18.26 7.48
N GLN A 50 -7.99 -18.63 6.21
CA GLN A 50 -8.11 -20.02 5.72
C GLN A 50 -9.47 -20.70 5.97
N GLY A 51 -10.52 -19.93 6.30
CA GLY A 51 -11.89 -20.44 6.47
C GLY A 51 -12.10 -21.32 7.70
N GLY A 52 -11.16 -21.37 8.64
CA GLY A 52 -11.25 -22.16 9.88
C GLY A 52 -11.92 -21.42 11.04
N ASP A 53 -11.94 -22.07 12.20
CA ASP A 53 -12.54 -21.52 13.42
C ASP A 53 -11.57 -20.69 14.27
N ASP A 54 -10.29 -20.56 13.85
CA ASP A 54 -9.29 -19.76 14.55
C ASP A 54 -9.52 -18.25 14.27
N LEU A 55 -10.08 -17.57 15.26
CA LEU A 55 -10.35 -16.15 15.24
C LEU A 55 -9.24 -15.30 15.86
N THR A 56 -8.16 -15.91 16.32
CA THR A 56 -6.98 -15.20 16.86
C THR A 56 -6.12 -14.64 15.73
N ARG A 57 -6.16 -15.26 14.57
CA ARG A 57 -5.44 -14.85 13.37
C ARG A 57 -6.25 -13.82 12.58
N LEU A 58 -5.77 -12.58 12.57
CA LEU A 58 -6.45 -11.45 11.92
C LEU A 58 -6.05 -11.28 10.44
N GLU A 59 -4.94 -11.86 10.00
CA GLU A 59 -4.36 -11.64 8.69
C GLU A 59 -4.13 -12.97 7.96
N GLY A 60 -4.18 -12.93 6.63
CA GLY A 60 -4.01 -14.06 5.74
C GLY A 60 -5.06 -14.05 4.63
N GLU A 61 -5.08 -15.07 3.79
CA GLU A 61 -6.14 -15.27 2.82
C GLU A 61 -7.45 -15.54 3.57
N MET A 62 -8.40 -14.61 3.42
CA MET A 62 -9.70 -14.71 4.07
C MET A 62 -10.64 -15.59 3.26
N GLN A 63 -11.21 -16.60 3.90
CA GLN A 63 -12.12 -17.55 3.27
C GLN A 63 -13.39 -17.70 4.10
N SER A 64 -14.48 -18.08 3.42
CA SER A 64 -15.75 -18.41 4.10
C SER A 64 -15.57 -19.60 5.03
N ALA A 65 -15.98 -19.45 6.27
CA ALA A 65 -16.05 -20.55 7.21
C ALA A 65 -17.33 -21.41 6.96
N PRO A 66 -17.37 -22.68 7.36
CA PRO A 66 -18.48 -23.59 7.05
C PRO A 66 -19.86 -23.10 7.51
N TRP A 67 -19.90 -22.25 8.53
CA TRP A 67 -21.15 -21.69 9.03
C TRP A 67 -21.77 -20.66 8.06
N LEU A 68 -20.98 -19.90 7.30
CA LEU A 68 -21.51 -18.92 6.37
C LEU A 68 -22.31 -19.58 5.25
N GLU A 69 -21.95 -20.77 4.83
CA GLU A 69 -22.71 -21.52 3.82
C GLU A 69 -24.08 -21.99 4.31
N LYS A 70 -24.20 -22.22 5.62
CA LYS A 70 -25.46 -22.66 6.26
C LYS A 70 -26.39 -21.51 6.65
N LEU A 71 -25.89 -20.28 6.65
CA LEU A 71 -26.59 -19.08 7.12
C LEU A 71 -26.90 -18.13 5.95
N SER A 72 -27.88 -18.49 5.17
CA SER A 72 -28.21 -17.79 3.91
C SER A 72 -28.63 -16.34 4.10
N THR A 73 -29.37 -16.02 5.18
CA THR A 73 -29.77 -14.65 5.51
C THR A 73 -28.60 -13.80 5.99
N VAL A 74 -27.69 -14.37 6.78
CA VAL A 74 -26.46 -13.71 7.21
C VAL A 74 -25.56 -13.43 6.01
N ARG A 75 -25.40 -14.40 5.10
CA ARG A 75 -24.68 -14.23 3.84
C ARG A 75 -25.28 -13.09 3.00
N HIS A 76 -26.59 -12.98 2.95
CA HIS A 76 -27.28 -11.90 2.26
C HIS A 76 -26.98 -10.52 2.86
N LEU A 77 -26.97 -10.40 4.20
CA LEU A 77 -26.56 -9.18 4.91
C LEU A 77 -25.12 -8.78 4.59
N MET A 78 -24.21 -9.75 4.52
CA MET A 78 -22.81 -9.47 4.17
C MET A 78 -22.68 -9.03 2.71
N GLY A 79 -23.36 -9.70 1.78
CA GLY A 79 -23.33 -9.37 0.34
C GLY A 79 -23.89 -7.97 0.05
N MET A 80 -24.91 -7.51 0.78
CA MET A 80 -25.50 -6.18 0.56
C MET A 80 -24.53 -5.02 0.83
N LEU A 81 -23.48 -5.23 1.60
CA LEU A 81 -22.47 -4.21 1.87
C LEU A 81 -21.65 -3.85 0.63
N ASP A 82 -21.66 -4.74 -0.40
CA ASP A 82 -20.87 -4.60 -1.63
C ASP A 82 -19.43 -4.17 -1.34
N THR A 83 -18.76 -4.93 -0.48
CA THR A 83 -17.44 -4.59 0.02
C THR A 83 -16.50 -5.80 0.03
N VAL A 84 -15.21 -5.58 0.23
CA VAL A 84 -14.20 -6.63 0.43
C VAL A 84 -14.09 -6.90 1.92
N ILE A 85 -14.45 -8.12 2.31
CA ILE A 85 -14.55 -8.54 3.70
C ILE A 85 -13.24 -9.17 4.15
N GLY A 86 -12.70 -8.65 5.25
CA GLY A 86 -11.66 -9.29 6.02
C GLY A 86 -12.27 -10.38 6.92
N ARG A 87 -12.27 -10.17 8.22
CA ARG A 87 -12.91 -11.09 9.13
C ARG A 87 -14.39 -10.78 9.31
N ALA A 88 -15.23 -11.82 9.45
CA ALA A 88 -16.64 -11.66 9.85
C ALA A 88 -17.01 -12.71 10.90
N ILE A 89 -17.74 -12.27 11.94
CA ILE A 89 -18.16 -13.11 13.06
C ILE A 89 -19.58 -12.78 13.50
N LEU A 90 -20.31 -13.79 13.97
CA LEU A 90 -21.44 -13.59 14.86
C LEU A 90 -20.96 -13.53 16.29
N VAL A 91 -21.50 -12.61 17.08
CA VAL A 91 -21.21 -12.45 18.50
C VAL A 91 -22.50 -12.59 19.30
N ARG A 92 -22.47 -13.36 20.37
CA ARG A 92 -23.56 -13.47 21.35
C ARG A 92 -23.05 -13.02 22.71
N VAL A 93 -23.73 -12.06 23.30
CA VAL A 93 -23.43 -11.50 24.61
C VAL A 93 -24.58 -11.84 25.57
N LYS A 94 -24.29 -12.59 26.61
CA LYS A 94 -25.31 -12.99 27.57
C LYS A 94 -25.95 -11.79 28.26
N ALA A 95 -27.20 -11.97 28.70
CA ALA A 95 -27.91 -10.98 29.50
C ALA A 95 -27.10 -10.60 30.75
N GLY A 96 -27.07 -9.30 31.07
CA GLY A 96 -26.33 -8.75 32.21
C GLY A 96 -24.82 -8.58 32.00
N GLN A 97 -24.29 -8.87 30.82
CA GLN A 97 -22.85 -8.78 30.53
C GLN A 97 -22.43 -7.46 29.89
N GLU A 98 -21.18 -7.08 30.08
CA GLU A 98 -20.56 -5.87 29.54
C GLU A 98 -19.27 -6.22 28.80
N ALA A 99 -19.07 -5.67 27.60
CA ALA A 99 -17.81 -5.77 26.90
C ALA A 99 -16.78 -4.79 27.48
N GLN A 100 -15.55 -5.27 27.65
CA GLN A 100 -14.44 -4.36 27.97
C GLN A 100 -14.20 -3.38 26.85
N LYS A 101 -13.72 -2.16 27.18
CA LYS A 101 -13.37 -1.16 26.19
C LYS A 101 -12.34 -1.73 25.20
N LEU A 102 -12.63 -1.67 23.90
CA LEU A 102 -11.79 -2.13 22.81
C LEU A 102 -11.28 -0.93 22.03
N ILE A 103 -9.96 -0.90 21.77
CA ILE A 103 -9.32 0.07 20.88
C ILE A 103 -8.69 -0.72 19.73
N ASP A 104 -9.07 -0.41 18.50
CA ASP A 104 -8.56 -1.06 17.29
C ASP A 104 -7.34 -0.29 16.78
N ALA A 105 -6.18 -0.47 17.43
CA ALA A 105 -4.94 0.29 17.21
C ALA A 105 -3.86 -0.44 16.39
N GLY A 106 -3.98 -1.76 16.17
CA GLY A 106 -2.96 -2.56 15.46
C GLY A 106 -2.89 -2.27 13.96
N SER A 107 -1.81 -2.76 13.31
CA SER A 107 -1.56 -2.65 11.87
C SER A 107 -2.75 -3.10 11.01
N TYR A 108 -3.41 -4.18 11.40
CA TYR A 108 -4.63 -4.67 10.74
C TYR A 108 -5.71 -3.59 10.59
N TRP A 109 -5.91 -2.76 11.62
CA TRP A 109 -6.95 -1.75 11.70
C TRP A 109 -6.60 -0.43 10.98
N HIS A 110 -5.37 -0.27 10.57
CA HIS A 110 -4.94 0.95 9.87
C HIS A 110 -5.75 1.20 8.58
N ARG A 111 -6.14 0.12 7.90
CA ARG A 111 -6.87 0.17 6.63
C ARG A 111 -8.28 -0.39 6.68
N ARG A 112 -8.78 -0.80 7.85
CA ARG A 112 -10.07 -1.47 7.98
C ARG A 112 -10.97 -0.74 8.95
N VAL A 113 -12.27 -0.85 8.67
CA VAL A 113 -13.34 -0.43 9.56
C VAL A 113 -14.21 -1.62 9.91
N ARG A 114 -15.01 -1.45 10.94
CA ARG A 114 -15.89 -2.50 11.46
C ARG A 114 -17.35 -2.08 11.34
N VAL A 115 -18.15 -2.92 10.65
CA VAL A 115 -19.59 -2.77 10.55
C VAL A 115 -20.26 -3.64 11.60
N PHE A 116 -21.14 -3.05 12.40
CA PHE A 116 -21.96 -3.73 13.40
C PHE A 116 -23.41 -3.79 12.93
N MET A 117 -24.02 -4.96 13.08
CA MET A 117 -25.42 -5.19 12.72
C MET A 117 -26.09 -5.97 13.86
N PRO A 118 -26.74 -5.31 14.82
CA PRO A 118 -27.53 -5.98 15.85
C PRO A 118 -28.69 -6.75 15.23
N LEU A 119 -28.84 -8.02 15.63
CA LEU A 119 -29.85 -8.96 15.15
C LEU A 119 -30.92 -9.21 16.20
N ALA A 120 -30.51 -9.40 17.45
CA ALA A 120 -31.37 -9.65 18.60
C ALA A 120 -30.81 -8.97 19.84
N GLY A 121 -31.68 -8.54 20.72
CA GLY A 121 -31.37 -7.85 21.96
C GLY A 121 -32.58 -7.04 22.39
N ASP A 122 -32.57 -6.45 23.57
CA ASP A 122 -33.60 -5.52 23.99
C ASP A 122 -33.13 -4.05 23.89
N ASP A 123 -34.03 -3.11 24.03
CA ASP A 123 -33.75 -1.69 23.85
C ASP A 123 -32.84 -1.08 24.92
N SER A 124 -32.48 -1.85 25.95
CA SER A 124 -31.57 -1.41 27.01
C SER A 124 -30.09 -1.46 26.61
N VAL A 125 -29.75 -2.14 25.51
CA VAL A 125 -28.37 -2.23 25.01
C VAL A 125 -27.83 -0.85 24.66
N ARG A 126 -26.63 -0.53 25.15
CA ARG A 126 -25.97 0.73 24.90
C ARG A 126 -24.59 0.51 24.32
N TRP A 127 -24.27 1.37 23.35
CA TRP A 127 -22.97 1.43 22.68
C TRP A 127 -22.29 2.74 23.05
N GLN A 128 -21.05 2.67 23.52
CA GLN A 128 -20.26 3.84 23.91
C GLN A 128 -19.01 3.92 23.02
N CYS A 129 -18.70 5.11 22.52
CA CYS A 129 -17.52 5.40 21.70
C CYS A 129 -17.12 6.87 21.88
N ALA A 130 -15.85 7.16 22.11
CA ALA A 130 -15.33 8.54 22.27
C ALA A 130 -16.03 9.37 23.35
N GLY A 131 -16.60 8.75 24.37
CA GLY A 131 -17.37 9.43 25.43
C GLY A 131 -18.87 9.63 25.11
N GLU A 132 -19.28 9.36 23.89
CA GLU A 132 -20.67 9.41 23.46
C GLU A 132 -21.35 8.04 23.61
N GLU A 133 -22.66 8.05 23.88
CA GLU A 133 -23.46 6.85 24.04
C GLU A 133 -24.68 6.86 23.12
N THR A 134 -24.96 5.72 22.50
CA THR A 134 -26.14 5.54 21.64
C THR A 134 -26.72 4.14 21.73
N ALA A 135 -27.99 3.97 21.35
CA ALA A 135 -28.59 2.68 21.07
C ALA A 135 -28.46 2.39 19.59
N ILE A 136 -27.98 1.19 19.25
CA ILE A 136 -28.00 0.70 17.86
C ILE A 136 -29.16 -0.29 17.74
N PRO A 137 -30.26 0.10 17.07
CA PRO A 137 -31.44 -0.78 16.96
C PRO A 137 -31.17 -2.04 16.16
N ASN A 138 -31.85 -3.12 16.48
CA ASN A 138 -31.87 -4.34 15.69
C ASN A 138 -32.32 -4.03 14.24
N GLY A 139 -31.71 -4.71 13.25
CA GLY A 139 -32.07 -4.52 11.85
C GLY A 139 -31.42 -3.32 11.18
N GLN A 140 -30.39 -2.75 11.77
CA GLN A 140 -29.62 -1.63 11.23
C GLN A 140 -28.14 -2.00 11.12
N ALA A 141 -27.43 -1.33 10.18
CA ALA A 141 -25.99 -1.46 10.00
C ALA A 141 -25.30 -0.14 10.37
N TRP A 142 -24.30 -0.20 11.24
CA TRP A 142 -23.57 0.96 11.76
C TRP A 142 -22.06 0.73 11.72
N LEU A 143 -21.31 1.82 11.48
CA LEU A 143 -19.87 1.87 11.77
C LEU A 143 -19.67 2.52 13.14
N VAL A 144 -18.73 1.99 13.91
CA VAL A 144 -18.28 2.54 15.17
C VAL A 144 -16.79 2.81 15.07
N ASP A 145 -16.33 3.98 15.51
CA ASP A 145 -14.92 4.35 15.44
C ASP A 145 -14.06 3.52 16.41
N GLY A 146 -13.51 2.43 15.89
CA GLY A 146 -12.65 1.54 16.67
C GLY A 146 -11.40 2.21 17.23
N TRP A 147 -10.87 3.23 16.56
CA TRP A 147 -9.72 3.99 17.01
C TRP A 147 -9.98 4.78 18.29
N SER A 148 -11.13 5.43 18.41
CA SER A 148 -11.51 6.20 19.60
C SER A 148 -11.85 5.31 20.81
N GLY A 149 -11.95 4.00 20.58
CA GLY A 149 -12.27 3.02 21.59
C GLY A 149 -13.75 2.95 21.92
N TYR A 150 -14.29 1.75 21.82
CA TYR A 150 -15.72 1.48 22.04
C TYR A 150 -15.96 0.34 23.01
N ARG A 151 -17.15 0.31 23.56
CA ARG A 151 -17.69 -0.82 24.34
C ARG A 151 -19.21 -0.87 24.17
N HIS A 152 -19.81 -1.99 24.55
CA HIS A 152 -21.25 -2.12 24.66
C HIS A 152 -21.63 -2.82 25.96
N THR A 153 -22.81 -2.51 26.46
CA THR A 153 -23.39 -3.11 27.65
C THR A 153 -24.73 -3.73 27.31
N ASN A 154 -24.98 -4.93 27.80
CA ASN A 154 -26.26 -5.63 27.70
C ASN A 154 -26.89 -5.79 29.09
N PRO A 155 -27.47 -4.76 29.69
CA PRO A 155 -28.06 -4.83 31.04
C PRO A 155 -29.44 -5.50 31.04
N GLY A 156 -29.96 -5.85 29.88
CA GLY A 156 -31.28 -6.43 29.69
C GLY A 156 -31.40 -7.89 30.10
N SER A 157 -32.58 -8.43 29.85
CA SER A 157 -32.92 -9.83 30.17
C SER A 157 -32.73 -10.82 29.04
N LYS A 158 -32.42 -10.30 27.80
CA LYS A 158 -32.22 -11.12 26.62
C LYS A 158 -30.76 -11.06 26.19
N ASP A 159 -30.27 -12.15 25.60
CA ASP A 159 -28.96 -12.19 24.97
C ASP A 159 -28.93 -11.20 23.80
N LEU A 160 -27.86 -10.42 23.71
CA LEU A 160 -27.57 -9.59 22.53
C LEU A 160 -26.87 -10.46 21.48
N VAL A 161 -27.38 -10.47 20.25
CA VAL A 161 -26.72 -11.13 19.11
C VAL A 161 -26.50 -10.08 18.02
N TYR A 162 -25.28 -10.00 17.51
CA TYR A 162 -24.94 -9.10 16.41
C TYR A 162 -23.93 -9.71 15.45
N LEU A 163 -24.00 -9.28 14.20
CA LEU A 163 -23.02 -9.56 13.16
C LEU A 163 -21.95 -8.45 13.16
N VAL A 164 -20.69 -8.85 13.10
CA VAL A 164 -19.54 -7.96 12.93
C VAL A 164 -18.84 -8.30 11.62
N VAL A 165 -18.57 -7.28 10.80
CA VAL A 165 -17.85 -7.41 9.54
C VAL A 165 -16.70 -6.42 9.51
N ASP A 166 -15.47 -6.93 9.46
CA ASP A 166 -14.27 -6.13 9.24
C ASP A 166 -14.05 -5.97 7.72
N THR A 167 -13.81 -4.75 7.24
CA THR A 167 -13.67 -4.50 5.79
C THR A 167 -12.67 -3.40 5.48
N VAL A 168 -11.95 -3.55 4.35
CA VAL A 168 -11.15 -2.49 3.71
C VAL A 168 -12.01 -1.53 2.88
N GLY A 169 -13.27 -1.91 2.64
CA GLY A 169 -14.19 -1.15 1.79
C GLY A 169 -14.09 -1.51 0.31
N SER A 170 -14.93 -0.85 -0.46
CA SER A 170 -14.93 -0.76 -1.92
C SER A 170 -15.28 0.68 -2.27
N ALA A 171 -15.19 1.07 -3.54
CA ALA A 171 -15.64 2.40 -3.98
C ALA A 171 -17.12 2.65 -3.63
N SER A 172 -17.99 1.65 -3.87
CA SER A 172 -19.42 1.67 -3.54
C SER A 172 -19.66 1.80 -2.04
N PHE A 173 -18.94 1.00 -1.23
CA PHE A 173 -19.02 1.06 0.22
C PHE A 173 -18.64 2.43 0.76
N TRP A 174 -17.48 2.96 0.36
CA TRP A 174 -17.00 4.26 0.83
C TRP A 174 -17.87 5.42 0.35
N SER A 175 -18.42 5.35 -0.87
CA SER A 175 -19.44 6.30 -1.35
C SER A 175 -20.66 6.30 -0.43
N THR A 176 -21.14 5.11 -0.03
CA THR A 176 -22.25 4.96 0.92
C THR A 176 -21.88 5.51 2.30
N VAL A 177 -20.69 5.22 2.81
CA VAL A 177 -20.20 5.73 4.11
C VAL A 177 -20.09 7.26 4.11
N ASN A 178 -19.56 7.86 3.04
CA ASN A 178 -19.41 9.32 2.94
C ASN A 178 -20.76 10.05 2.94
N SER A 179 -21.78 9.45 2.36
CA SER A 179 -23.15 9.99 2.30
C SER A 179 -24.02 9.58 3.48
N ALA A 180 -23.57 8.63 4.31
CA ALA A 180 -24.35 8.04 5.40
C ALA A 180 -24.61 9.02 6.54
N ASP A 181 -25.63 8.71 7.34
CA ASP A 181 -26.05 9.56 8.47
C ASP A 181 -24.96 9.62 9.56
N ARG A 182 -24.81 10.84 10.13
CA ARG A 182 -24.00 11.11 11.33
C ARG A 182 -24.96 11.48 12.47
N PRO A 183 -25.47 10.49 13.23
CA PRO A 183 -26.56 10.73 14.19
C PRO A 183 -26.24 11.77 15.28
N LEU A 184 -24.94 11.98 15.58
CA LEU A 184 -24.48 12.97 16.54
C LEU A 184 -24.26 14.38 15.92
N ASP A 185 -24.33 14.50 14.60
CA ASP A 185 -24.26 15.78 13.88
C ASP A 185 -25.67 16.17 13.41
N PRO A 186 -26.29 17.24 13.99
CA PRO A 186 -27.63 17.64 13.61
C PRO A 186 -27.82 17.96 12.13
N ALA A 187 -26.77 18.42 11.46
CA ALA A 187 -26.81 18.73 10.02
C ALA A 187 -26.79 17.48 9.13
N ARG A 188 -26.36 16.35 9.65
CA ARG A 188 -26.18 15.09 8.93
C ARG A 188 -26.88 13.90 9.58
N ALA A 189 -27.77 14.13 10.53
CA ALA A 189 -28.44 13.08 11.30
C ALA A 189 -29.37 12.19 10.45
N ASP A 190 -29.96 12.72 9.38
CA ASP A 190 -30.85 12.01 8.46
C ASP A 190 -30.50 12.35 7.00
N ALA A 191 -29.24 12.20 6.64
CA ALA A 191 -28.69 12.56 5.33
C ALA A 191 -29.17 11.63 4.21
N MET A 192 -29.52 10.36 4.54
CA MET A 192 -29.93 9.35 3.55
C MET A 192 -31.26 8.71 3.86
N SER A 193 -32.04 8.48 2.80
CA SER A 193 -33.25 7.65 2.90
C SER A 193 -32.88 6.18 3.14
N PRO A 194 -33.59 5.49 4.08
CA PRO A 194 -33.35 4.09 4.37
C PRO A 194 -33.60 3.19 3.14
N ARG A 195 -32.69 2.25 2.91
CA ARG A 195 -32.79 1.20 1.88
C ARG A 195 -33.25 -0.09 2.54
N GLN A 196 -34.46 -0.54 2.24
CA GLN A 196 -34.98 -1.79 2.78
C GLN A 196 -34.30 -2.98 2.12
N VAL A 197 -33.67 -3.85 2.91
CA VAL A 197 -33.03 -5.08 2.46
C VAL A 197 -34.09 -6.19 2.40
N SER A 198 -34.18 -6.86 1.26
CA SER A 198 -35.06 -8.02 1.07
C SER A 198 -34.23 -9.29 1.00
N PHE A 199 -34.59 -10.32 1.77
CA PHE A 199 -33.97 -11.65 1.70
C PHE A 199 -34.49 -12.53 0.57
N ARG A 200 -35.19 -11.94 -0.40
CA ARG A 200 -35.67 -12.65 -1.59
C ARG A 200 -34.61 -12.57 -2.69
N GLY A 201 -34.33 -13.71 -3.33
CA GLY A 201 -33.35 -13.81 -4.42
C GLY A 201 -32.03 -14.44 -3.98
N ASN A 202 -31.04 -14.40 -4.88
CA ASN A 202 -29.73 -14.95 -4.61
C ASN A 202 -28.98 -14.00 -3.64
N PRO A 203 -28.43 -14.48 -2.51
CA PRO A 203 -27.53 -13.68 -1.70
C PRO A 203 -26.35 -13.26 -2.59
N GLY A 204 -26.02 -11.98 -2.61
CA GLY A 204 -24.88 -11.47 -3.37
C GLY A 204 -23.58 -12.23 -3.04
N ASP A 205 -22.59 -12.13 -3.90
CA ASP A 205 -21.27 -12.72 -3.64
C ASP A 205 -20.61 -12.03 -2.45
N VAL A 206 -20.15 -12.83 -1.51
CA VAL A 206 -19.32 -12.36 -0.39
C VAL A 206 -17.87 -12.35 -0.88
N LYS A 207 -17.38 -11.15 -1.22
CA LYS A 207 -15.99 -10.95 -1.65
C LYS A 207 -15.10 -10.89 -0.42
N THR A 208 -14.10 -11.75 -0.34
CA THR A 208 -13.15 -11.81 0.78
C THR A 208 -11.76 -11.31 0.38
N GLU A 209 -10.94 -10.93 1.34
CA GLU A 209 -9.56 -10.51 1.10
C GLU A 209 -8.70 -11.71 0.69
N HIS A 210 -8.09 -11.66 -0.50
CA HIS A 210 -7.23 -12.74 -1.02
C HIS A 210 -5.73 -12.44 -0.92
N VAL A 211 -5.35 -11.22 -0.58
CA VAL A 211 -3.94 -10.84 -0.51
C VAL A 211 -3.37 -11.31 0.83
N PRO A 212 -2.44 -12.27 0.83
CA PRO A 212 -1.74 -12.65 2.05
C PRO A 212 -0.90 -11.46 2.51
N SER A 213 -0.92 -11.17 3.79
CA SER A 213 0.01 -10.21 4.35
C SER A 213 1.44 -10.77 4.25
N SER A 214 2.36 -9.92 3.83
CA SER A 214 3.78 -10.25 3.74
C SER A 214 4.32 -10.82 5.05
N ARG A 215 5.28 -11.74 4.98
CA ARG A 215 5.97 -12.25 6.16
C ARG A 215 6.76 -11.16 6.89
N VAL A 216 7.38 -10.29 6.13
CA VAL A 216 8.06 -9.08 6.62
C VAL A 216 7.32 -7.86 6.07
N MET A 217 6.92 -6.97 6.96
CA MET A 217 6.25 -5.74 6.57
C MET A 217 7.18 -4.89 5.68
N SER A 218 6.67 -4.45 4.54
CA SER A 218 7.47 -3.65 3.62
C SER A 218 7.87 -2.30 4.25
N PRO A 219 9.01 -1.71 3.86
CA PRO A 219 9.41 -0.39 4.36
C PRO A 219 8.35 0.68 4.15
N TRP A 220 7.60 0.60 3.06
CA TRP A 220 6.51 1.53 2.78
C TRP A 220 5.34 1.41 3.78
N GLU A 221 4.97 0.19 4.15
CA GLU A 221 3.95 -0.04 5.18
C GLU A 221 4.40 0.48 6.54
N GLN A 222 5.66 0.18 6.91
CA GLN A 222 6.25 0.71 8.14
C GLN A 222 6.25 2.24 8.19
N GLU A 223 6.66 2.88 7.10
CA GLU A 223 6.65 4.34 6.99
C GLU A 223 5.23 4.92 7.12
N SER A 224 4.26 4.31 6.47
CA SER A 224 2.85 4.73 6.55
C SER A 224 2.31 4.64 7.97
N LEU A 225 2.61 3.54 8.68
CA LEU A 225 2.18 3.34 10.07
C LEU A 225 2.87 4.32 11.03
N ILE A 226 4.17 4.51 10.89
CA ILE A 226 4.95 5.45 11.70
C ILE A 226 4.46 6.88 11.50
N ASN A 227 4.22 7.30 10.26
CA ASN A 227 3.72 8.64 9.97
C ASN A 227 2.33 8.88 10.59
N GLY A 228 1.43 7.88 10.55
CA GLY A 228 0.13 7.93 11.21
C GLY A 228 0.25 8.08 12.72
N VAL A 229 1.09 7.26 13.36
CA VAL A 229 1.35 7.33 14.81
C VAL A 229 1.96 8.67 15.19
N MET A 230 2.92 9.17 14.42
CA MET A 230 3.57 10.46 14.68
C MET A 230 2.60 11.63 14.53
N GLN A 231 1.66 11.58 13.58
CA GLN A 231 0.61 12.58 13.45
C GLN A 231 -0.28 12.63 14.70
N ASP A 232 -0.68 11.46 15.20
CA ASP A 232 -1.50 11.38 16.43
C ASP A 232 -0.71 11.86 17.66
N LEU A 233 0.55 11.51 17.79
CA LEU A 233 1.42 11.95 18.90
C LEU A 233 1.63 13.48 18.89
N ARG A 234 1.89 14.07 17.73
CA ARG A 234 2.01 15.53 17.57
C ARG A 234 0.74 16.28 17.95
N SER A 235 -0.43 15.67 17.79
CA SER A 235 -1.72 16.28 18.14
C SER A 235 -1.93 16.42 19.65
N VAL A 236 -1.23 15.61 20.46
CA VAL A 236 -1.39 15.56 21.94
C VAL A 236 -0.15 16.01 22.70
N ALA A 237 1.02 16.00 22.06
CA ALA A 237 2.25 16.43 22.71
C ALA A 237 2.26 17.96 22.92
N PRO A 238 2.72 18.46 24.09
CA PRO A 238 2.96 19.88 24.26
C PRO A 238 3.94 20.39 23.18
N PRO A 239 3.82 21.66 22.74
CA PRO A 239 4.71 22.22 21.71
C PRO A 239 6.20 22.18 22.06
N ASP A 240 6.53 22.16 23.35
CA ASP A 240 7.87 22.13 23.92
C ASP A 240 8.27 20.75 24.47
N ALA A 241 7.56 19.67 24.11
CA ALA A 241 7.82 18.33 24.62
C ALA A 241 9.25 17.85 24.25
N PRO A 242 10.20 17.74 25.22
CA PRO A 242 11.62 17.53 24.93
C PRO A 242 11.92 16.13 24.37
N HIS A 243 10.97 15.20 24.54
CA HIS A 243 11.14 13.80 24.12
C HIS A 243 10.61 13.53 22.70
N LEU A 244 9.74 14.39 22.15
CA LEU A 244 9.15 14.19 20.81
C LEU A 244 10.22 14.19 19.69
N PRO A 245 11.15 15.15 19.61
CA PRO A 245 12.23 15.10 18.61
C PRO A 245 13.14 13.87 18.75
N LYS A 246 13.34 13.38 19.98
CA LYS A 246 14.15 12.17 20.22
C LYS A 246 13.44 10.92 19.73
N LEU A 247 12.13 10.84 19.95
CA LEU A 247 11.31 9.76 19.43
C LEU A 247 11.27 9.78 17.89
N GLU A 248 11.11 10.96 17.28
CA GLU A 248 11.18 11.12 15.83
C GLU A 248 12.52 10.67 15.25
N ALA A 249 13.62 11.06 15.90
CA ALA A 249 14.95 10.59 15.49
C ALA A 249 15.11 9.07 15.59
N ALA A 250 14.59 8.47 16.67
CA ALA A 250 14.62 7.02 16.86
C ALA A 250 13.81 6.27 15.80
N LEU A 251 12.62 6.77 15.46
CA LEU A 251 11.77 6.21 14.42
C LEU A 251 12.38 6.35 13.02
N ASN A 252 13.01 7.49 12.73
CA ASN A 252 13.73 7.71 11.47
C ASN A 252 14.94 6.77 11.35
N GLN A 253 15.71 6.59 12.43
CA GLN A 253 16.81 5.62 12.47
C GLN A 253 16.31 4.19 12.24
N PHE A 254 15.23 3.79 12.90
CA PHE A 254 14.60 2.49 12.70
C PHE A 254 14.19 2.30 11.24
N MET A 255 13.56 3.30 10.61
CA MET A 255 13.16 3.23 9.21
C MET A 255 14.33 3.01 8.26
N GLN A 256 15.44 3.75 8.45
CA GLN A 256 16.66 3.57 7.66
C GLN A 256 17.24 2.16 7.83
N GLN A 257 17.29 1.69 9.07
CA GLN A 257 17.76 0.34 9.38
C GLN A 257 16.85 -0.74 8.75
N TRP A 258 15.52 -0.60 8.90
CA TRP A 258 14.54 -1.51 8.30
C TRP A 258 14.64 -1.58 6.78
N GLN A 259 14.77 -0.43 6.12
CA GLN A 259 14.97 -0.31 4.68
C GLN A 259 16.26 -1.03 4.23
N GLY A 260 17.36 -0.85 4.95
CA GLY A 260 18.64 -1.51 4.66
C GLY A 260 18.54 -3.03 4.79
N ILE A 261 17.90 -3.53 5.86
CA ILE A 261 17.69 -4.98 6.06
C ILE A 261 16.77 -5.53 4.96
N TYR A 262 15.69 -4.83 4.64
CA TYR A 262 14.74 -5.27 3.61
C TYR A 262 15.38 -5.28 2.21
N ALA A 263 16.22 -4.30 1.89
CA ALA A 263 16.97 -4.29 0.64
C ALA A 263 17.96 -5.46 0.50
N CYS A 264 18.54 -5.92 1.62
CA CYS A 264 19.46 -7.05 1.63
C CYS A 264 18.77 -8.42 1.63
N HIS A 265 17.66 -8.54 2.34
CA HIS A 265 17.07 -9.85 2.66
C HIS A 265 15.61 -10.00 2.20
N GLY A 266 14.87 -8.88 1.97
CA GLY A 266 13.45 -8.94 1.65
C GLY A 266 12.67 -9.77 2.68
N GLU A 267 11.93 -10.77 2.23
CA GLU A 267 11.16 -11.69 3.07
C GLU A 267 11.91 -13.00 3.40
N LEU A 268 13.22 -13.09 3.09
CA LEU A 268 14.02 -14.28 3.35
C LEU A 268 14.29 -14.45 4.86
N GLU A 269 14.21 -15.69 5.36
CA GLU A 269 14.49 -16.02 6.77
C GLU A 269 15.90 -15.63 7.22
N ALA A 270 16.85 -15.55 6.29
CA ALA A 270 18.22 -15.09 6.58
C ALA A 270 18.28 -13.67 7.18
N GLY A 271 17.23 -12.85 6.98
CA GLY A 271 17.10 -11.51 7.55
C GLY A 271 16.48 -11.46 8.94
N ASP A 272 15.88 -12.54 9.44
CA ASP A 272 15.04 -12.54 10.62
C ASP A 272 15.73 -12.00 11.87
N GLU A 273 16.98 -12.37 12.09
CA GLU A 273 17.73 -11.90 13.27
C GLU A 273 17.99 -10.39 13.19
N ALA A 274 18.32 -9.86 12.01
CA ALA A 274 18.52 -8.42 11.81
C ALA A 274 17.21 -7.64 12.02
N TYR A 275 16.08 -8.16 11.52
CA TYR A 275 14.76 -7.57 11.74
C TYR A 275 14.38 -7.58 13.23
N LYS A 276 14.59 -8.69 13.93
CA LYS A 276 14.35 -8.80 15.38
C LYS A 276 15.15 -7.77 16.16
N GLN A 277 16.46 -7.66 15.86
CA GLN A 277 17.33 -6.67 16.52
C GLN A 277 16.86 -5.24 16.29
N ALA A 278 16.44 -4.89 15.06
CA ALA A 278 15.91 -3.56 14.77
C ALA A 278 14.64 -3.28 15.57
N LEU A 279 13.72 -4.24 15.65
CA LEU A 279 12.48 -4.11 16.44
C LEU A 279 12.77 -4.03 17.95
N GLU A 280 13.70 -4.82 18.48
CA GLU A 280 14.11 -4.77 19.89
C GLU A 280 14.70 -3.40 20.26
N GLN A 281 15.53 -2.83 19.39
CA GLN A 281 16.08 -1.47 19.56
C GLN A 281 14.97 -0.42 19.56
N LEU A 282 14.02 -0.50 18.61
CA LEU A 282 12.88 0.41 18.57
C LEU A 282 12.04 0.33 19.84
N VAL A 283 11.71 -0.87 20.30
CA VAL A 283 10.91 -1.07 21.52
C VAL A 283 11.63 -0.49 22.75
N ALA A 284 12.96 -0.68 22.84
CA ALA A 284 13.75 -0.12 23.94
C ALA A 284 13.76 1.42 23.91
N GLN A 285 13.89 2.03 22.73
CA GLN A 285 13.89 3.49 22.57
C GLN A 285 12.48 4.07 22.77
N ALA A 286 11.44 3.44 22.24
CA ALA A 286 10.06 3.86 22.43
C ALA A 286 9.65 3.87 23.91
N ALA A 287 10.07 2.87 24.67
CA ALA A 287 9.81 2.81 26.11
C ALA A 287 10.41 3.98 26.89
N MET A 288 11.57 4.51 26.44
CA MET A 288 12.22 5.67 27.08
C MET A 288 11.54 7.00 26.76
N PHE A 289 10.95 7.15 25.56
CA PHE A 289 10.47 8.43 25.07
C PHE A 289 8.94 8.54 25.02
N ALA A 290 8.24 7.44 24.73
CA ALA A 290 6.80 7.45 24.50
C ALA A 290 5.95 7.07 25.74
N GLY A 291 6.57 6.58 26.81
CA GLY A 291 5.85 6.08 28.00
C GLY A 291 5.17 7.16 28.86
N THR A 292 5.31 8.44 28.51
CA THR A 292 4.74 9.56 29.27
C THR A 292 3.48 10.15 28.67
N TRP A 293 3.10 9.76 27.44
CA TRP A 293 1.97 10.34 26.73
C TRP A 293 0.83 9.36 26.56
N LYS A 294 -0.37 9.84 26.83
CA LYS A 294 -1.62 9.14 26.51
C LYS A 294 -2.34 9.87 25.39
N LEU A 295 -2.80 9.09 24.41
CA LEU A 295 -3.63 9.62 23.33
C LEU A 295 -5.08 9.88 23.82
N PRO A 296 -5.89 10.62 23.07
CA PRO A 296 -7.28 10.94 23.44
C PRO A 296 -8.14 9.69 23.68
N ASN A 297 -7.82 8.57 23.03
CA ASN A 297 -8.49 7.28 23.23
C ASN A 297 -8.06 6.55 24.52
N GLY A 298 -7.04 7.06 25.22
CA GLY A 298 -6.51 6.53 26.47
C GLY A 298 -5.40 5.48 26.31
N ILE A 299 -4.98 5.13 25.10
CA ILE A 299 -3.82 4.25 24.87
C ILE A 299 -2.51 4.99 25.14
N ASP A 300 -1.54 4.30 25.72
CA ASP A 300 -0.18 4.86 25.86
C ASP A 300 0.52 4.94 24.49
N ALA A 301 1.30 5.98 24.27
CA ALA A 301 2.04 6.15 23.03
C ALA A 301 3.01 5.00 22.73
N ALA A 302 3.65 4.44 23.75
CA ALA A 302 4.51 3.27 23.61
C ALA A 302 3.74 2.01 23.22
N GLU A 303 2.55 1.82 23.79
CA GLU A 303 1.66 0.71 23.45
C GLU A 303 1.12 0.86 22.02
N LEU A 304 0.74 2.06 21.62
CA LEU A 304 0.34 2.33 20.24
C LEU A 304 1.44 2.00 19.24
N LEU A 305 2.68 2.46 19.49
CA LEU A 305 3.82 2.14 18.64
C LEU A 305 4.06 0.62 18.58
N TYR A 306 3.97 -0.04 19.72
CA TYR A 306 4.14 -1.49 19.77
C TYR A 306 3.08 -2.22 18.93
N GLN A 307 1.80 -1.91 19.12
CA GLN A 307 0.70 -2.58 18.42
C GLN A 307 0.67 -2.26 16.93
N THR A 308 1.06 -1.05 16.53
CA THR A 308 0.92 -0.59 15.15
C THR A 308 2.16 -0.88 14.31
N VAL A 309 3.35 -0.62 14.86
CA VAL A 309 4.61 -0.64 14.11
C VAL A 309 5.41 -1.93 14.35
N VAL A 310 5.36 -2.50 15.58
CA VAL A 310 6.20 -3.64 15.97
C VAL A 310 5.46 -4.96 15.79
N LEU A 311 4.25 -5.06 16.35
CA LEU A 311 3.44 -6.29 16.29
C LEU A 311 2.92 -6.49 14.86
N GLY A 312 3.35 -7.54 14.20
CA GLY A 312 3.00 -7.82 12.82
C GLY A 312 4.03 -7.36 11.79
N ALA A 313 5.09 -6.61 12.20
CA ALA A 313 6.18 -6.23 11.31
C ALA A 313 6.99 -7.43 10.79
N LEU A 314 7.12 -8.46 11.61
CA LEU A 314 7.79 -9.72 11.27
C LEU A 314 6.91 -10.90 11.71
N LYS A 315 6.76 -11.89 10.83
CA LYS A 315 6.04 -13.14 11.08
C LYS A 315 6.97 -14.34 10.94
N ASP A 316 6.67 -15.41 11.69
CA ASP A 316 7.35 -16.69 11.54
C ASP A 316 6.91 -17.43 10.25
N CYS A 317 7.46 -18.60 10.03
CA CYS A 317 7.12 -19.46 8.88
C CYS A 317 5.66 -19.97 8.89
N GLU A 318 4.97 -19.93 10.04
CA GLU A 318 3.55 -20.25 10.16
C GLU A 318 2.65 -19.00 9.96
N GLY A 319 3.26 -17.82 9.72
CA GLY A 319 2.56 -16.56 9.57
C GLY A 319 2.06 -15.93 10.88
N LYS A 320 2.61 -16.36 12.03
CA LYS A 320 2.31 -15.79 13.34
C LYS A 320 3.24 -14.61 13.61
N PRO A 321 2.74 -13.50 14.19
CA PRO A 321 3.58 -12.37 14.57
C PRO A 321 4.70 -12.80 15.54
N VAL A 322 5.93 -12.38 15.24
CA VAL A 322 7.07 -12.55 16.15
C VAL A 322 6.92 -11.56 17.29
N VAL A 323 6.78 -12.06 18.52
CA VAL A 323 6.60 -11.23 19.71
C VAL A 323 7.94 -10.67 20.15
N ILE A 324 8.09 -9.35 20.09
CA ILE A 324 9.27 -8.60 20.56
C ILE A 324 8.97 -8.08 21.95
N LEU A 325 9.73 -8.53 22.94
CA LEU A 325 9.53 -8.11 24.33
C LEU A 325 10.48 -6.97 24.70
N PRO A 326 10.03 -5.98 25.49
CA PRO A 326 10.90 -4.96 26.03
C PRO A 326 12.07 -5.55 26.83
N PRO A 327 13.23 -4.91 26.89
CA PRO A 327 14.37 -5.36 27.69
C PRO A 327 13.97 -5.65 29.15
N GLY A 328 14.36 -6.81 29.68
CA GLY A 328 14.00 -7.27 31.03
C GLY A 328 12.57 -7.84 31.17
N ALA A 329 11.73 -7.79 30.14
CA ALA A 329 10.39 -8.37 30.20
C ALA A 329 10.43 -9.90 30.16
N ARG A 330 11.40 -10.50 29.45
CA ARG A 330 11.63 -11.95 29.43
C ARG A 330 11.97 -12.49 30.83
N GLU A 331 12.82 -11.76 31.57
CA GLU A 331 13.19 -12.11 32.92
C GLU A 331 12.00 -11.99 33.87
N ARG A 332 11.23 -10.91 33.78
CA ARG A 332 9.98 -10.72 34.54
C ARG A 332 8.94 -11.79 34.24
N GLN A 333 8.76 -12.14 32.96
CA GLN A 333 7.83 -13.20 32.55
C GLN A 333 8.28 -14.57 33.06
N ALA A 334 9.57 -14.87 32.97
CA ALA A 334 10.13 -16.11 33.55
C ALA A 334 9.96 -16.15 35.08
N GLN A 335 10.12 -15.02 35.73
CA GLN A 335 9.93 -14.89 37.18
C GLN A 335 8.46 -15.07 37.59
N LEU A 336 7.53 -14.44 36.83
CA LEU A 336 6.09 -14.61 37.01
C LEU A 336 5.63 -16.03 36.70
N ALA A 337 6.17 -16.65 35.65
CA ALA A 337 5.89 -18.05 35.34
C ALA A 337 6.38 -19.00 36.44
N ARG A 338 7.56 -18.76 37.00
CA ARG A 338 8.07 -19.50 38.18
C ARG A 338 7.19 -19.28 39.40
N GLN A 339 6.73 -18.06 39.66
CA GLN A 339 5.80 -17.76 40.76
C GLN A 339 4.44 -18.44 40.57
N ARG A 340 3.88 -18.41 39.35
CA ARG A 340 2.61 -19.10 39.03
C ARG A 340 2.75 -20.62 39.22
N LYS A 341 3.85 -21.21 38.77
CA LYS A 341 4.12 -22.64 38.97
C LYS A 341 4.25 -22.99 40.46
N LEU A 342 4.97 -22.15 41.21
CA LEU A 342 5.08 -22.32 42.68
C LEU A 342 3.73 -22.18 43.43
N LEU A 343 2.83 -21.31 42.92
CA LEU A 343 1.47 -21.18 43.46
C LEU A 343 0.60 -22.36 43.06
N GLN A 344 0.74 -22.88 41.89
CA GLN A 344 0.02 -24.05 41.38
C GLN A 344 0.49 -25.31 42.09
N ASP A 345 1.80 -25.51 42.24
CA ASP A 345 2.38 -26.61 43.05
C ASP A 345 1.94 -26.57 44.54
N LYS A 346 1.74 -25.35 45.09
CA LYS A 346 1.18 -25.18 46.46
C LYS A 346 -0.31 -25.50 46.52
N GLN A 347 -1.10 -25.13 45.48
CA GLN A 347 -2.53 -25.48 45.41
C GLN A 347 -2.73 -26.99 45.23
N ASP A 348 -1.93 -27.63 44.39
CA ASP A 348 -1.96 -29.08 44.18
C ASP A 348 -1.53 -29.84 45.47
N THR A 349 -0.58 -29.29 46.24
CA THR A 349 -0.16 -29.84 47.52
C THR A 349 -1.26 -29.68 48.58
N VAL A 350 -2.02 -28.59 48.55
CA VAL A 350 -3.15 -28.35 49.46
C VAL A 350 -4.35 -29.25 49.12
N GLN A 351 -4.64 -29.47 47.84
CA GLN A 351 -5.66 -30.40 47.38
C GLN A 351 -5.27 -31.87 47.64
N GLY A 352 -3.99 -32.24 47.46
CA GLY A 352 -3.47 -33.55 47.78
C GLY A 352 -3.58 -33.89 49.28
N ASN A 353 -3.44 -32.91 50.18
CA ASN A 353 -3.60 -33.08 51.61
C ASN A 353 -5.06 -33.13 52.12
N GLN A 354 -6.03 -32.67 51.34
CA GLN A 354 -7.46 -32.76 51.66
C GLN A 354 -8.09 -34.11 51.26
N VAL A 355 -7.46 -34.90 50.41
CA VAL A 355 -7.93 -36.22 49.98
C VAL A 355 -7.45 -37.37 50.96
N VAL A 356 -6.52 -37.05 51.86
CA VAL A 356 -5.98 -38.06 52.82
C VAL A 356 -6.69 -38.08 54.22
N GLN A 357 -7.72 -37.25 54.43
CA GLN A 357 -8.42 -37.20 55.74
C GLN A 357 -9.83 -37.82 55.81
N THR A 358 -10.24 -38.63 54.83
CA THR A 358 -11.48 -39.42 55.03
C THR A 358 -11.32 -40.84 54.52
N SER A 359 -10.72 -41.72 55.33
CA SER A 359 -11.09 -43.14 55.54
C SER A 359 -10.17 -43.77 56.59
N SER A 360 -10.61 -43.69 57.86
CA SER A 360 -10.15 -44.63 58.93
C SER A 360 -11.10 -45.78 58.89
N ASP A 361 -10.59 -47.01 58.72
CA ASP A 361 -10.80 -48.13 59.57
C ASP A 361 -10.17 -49.40 58.98
N GLY A 362 -9.37 -50.09 59.89
CA GLY A 362 -9.26 -51.56 59.89
C GLY A 362 -7.92 -52.19 59.48
N GLN A 363 -7.10 -52.40 60.51
CA GLN A 363 -6.24 -53.60 60.79
C GLN A 363 -4.89 -53.79 60.01
N SER A 364 -3.87 -53.53 60.80
CA SER A 364 -2.65 -54.29 61.14
C SER A 364 -1.98 -55.22 60.11
N HIS A 365 -0.73 -55.01 59.85
CA HIS A 365 0.43 -55.82 60.31
C HIS A 365 1.77 -55.20 59.74
N THR A 366 2.75 -55.31 60.64
CA THR A 366 4.08 -54.72 60.69
C THR A 366 5.08 -55.24 59.61
N PRO A 367 6.23 -54.53 59.42
CA PRO A 367 7.15 -54.68 58.29
C PRO A 367 8.32 -55.69 58.61
N PRO A 368 9.26 -55.96 57.71
CA PRO A 368 10.50 -55.15 57.68
C PRO A 368 11.32 -55.03 56.36
N ALA A 369 12.21 -54.11 56.46
CA ALA A 369 13.62 -54.08 56.01
C ALA A 369 13.97 -53.70 54.52
N LEU A 370 14.60 -52.55 54.44
CA LEU A 370 15.65 -52.20 53.48
C LEU A 370 16.89 -53.12 53.63
N PRO A 371 17.91 -53.26 52.77
CA PRO A 371 18.51 -52.22 51.89
C PRO A 371 19.09 -52.72 50.54
N GLY A 372 19.60 -51.82 49.71
CA GLY A 372 20.70 -52.16 48.79
C GLY A 372 20.64 -51.55 47.42
N GLN A 373 21.31 -50.42 47.18
CA GLN A 373 21.96 -50.07 45.94
C GLN A 373 23.23 -50.90 45.76
N PRO A 374 23.98 -51.01 44.64
CA PRO A 374 23.99 -50.24 43.43
C PRO A 374 24.44 -50.98 42.11
N GLN A 375 24.51 -50.27 41.01
CA GLN A 375 25.52 -50.34 39.97
C GLN A 375 25.32 -51.11 38.63
N ARG A 376 25.46 -50.30 37.57
CA ARG A 376 26.24 -50.47 36.30
C ARG A 376 25.81 -51.47 35.21
N THR A 377 25.58 -50.83 34.05
CA THR A 377 25.92 -51.21 32.65
C THR A 377 26.88 -52.41 32.47
N PRO A 378 26.91 -53.17 31.34
CA PRO A 378 27.14 -52.68 30.00
C PRO A 378 26.49 -53.52 28.85
N SER A 379 26.58 -52.96 27.62
CA SER A 379 26.41 -53.70 26.36
C SER A 379 27.48 -54.81 26.19
N PRO A 380 27.26 -55.85 25.37
CA PRO A 380 27.77 -55.78 24.02
C PRO A 380 27.09 -56.64 22.91
N VAL A 381 27.27 -56.19 21.66
CA VAL A 381 27.68 -56.89 20.42
C VAL A 381 27.25 -58.36 20.20
N GLY A 382 26.66 -58.60 19.04
CA GLY A 382 26.56 -59.92 18.44
C GLY A 382 26.07 -59.91 17.02
N ALA A 383 27.01 -60.16 16.09
CA ALA A 383 26.88 -60.26 14.66
C ALA A 383 26.08 -61.50 14.21
N GLY A 384 25.51 -61.43 13.01
CA GLY A 384 24.93 -62.56 12.32
C GLY A 384 24.57 -62.27 10.89
N GLN A 385 25.35 -62.77 9.99
CA GLN A 385 25.37 -62.62 8.53
C GLN A 385 24.17 -63.24 7.80
N ALA A 386 23.97 -62.72 6.60
CA ALA A 386 23.77 -63.39 5.30
C ALA A 386 22.35 -63.47 4.72
N GLY A 387 22.24 -62.95 3.53
CA GLY A 387 21.14 -63.18 2.60
C GLY A 387 21.24 -62.30 1.35
N LEU A 388 21.99 -62.75 0.34
CA LEU A 388 22.10 -62.21 -1.02
C LEU A 388 20.71 -62.16 -1.69
N GLY A 389 20.42 -61.09 -2.40
CA GLY A 389 19.26 -60.99 -3.29
C GLY A 389 19.23 -59.72 -4.09
N SER A 390 19.85 -59.77 -5.29
CA SER A 390 19.54 -59.07 -6.57
C SER A 390 19.25 -57.58 -6.54
N GLN A 391 20.18 -56.82 -7.07
CA GLN A 391 19.95 -55.47 -7.59
C GLN A 391 19.01 -55.50 -8.80
N PRO A 392 18.06 -54.56 -8.95
CA PRO A 392 17.55 -54.14 -10.24
C PRO A 392 18.33 -52.93 -10.74
N ALA A 393 18.54 -52.92 -12.07
CA ALA A 393 19.24 -51.92 -12.86
C ALA A 393 18.70 -50.50 -12.69
N PRO A 394 19.54 -49.48 -12.97
CA PRO A 394 19.10 -48.07 -12.85
C PRO A 394 18.10 -47.76 -13.96
N MET A 395 16.88 -47.37 -13.55
CA MET A 395 15.92 -46.70 -14.41
C MET A 395 16.47 -45.33 -14.82
N GLN A 396 16.58 -45.08 -16.09
CA GLN A 396 16.76 -43.76 -16.67
C GLN A 396 15.59 -42.86 -16.24
N PRO A 397 15.82 -41.59 -15.89
CA PRO A 397 14.73 -40.65 -15.62
C PRO A 397 14.03 -40.38 -16.96
N GLY A 398 12.78 -40.80 -17.03
CA GLY A 398 11.87 -40.42 -18.10
C GLY A 398 11.75 -38.89 -18.13
N ARG A 399 11.96 -38.32 -19.32
CA ARG A 399 11.61 -36.92 -19.62
C ARG A 399 10.18 -36.67 -19.16
N PRO A 400 9.92 -35.63 -18.39
CA PRO A 400 8.56 -35.11 -18.24
C PRO A 400 8.13 -34.60 -19.61
N GLN A 401 7.10 -35.17 -20.18
CA GLN A 401 6.34 -34.51 -21.24
C GLN A 401 5.87 -33.17 -20.65
N ALA A 402 6.39 -32.11 -21.21
CA ALA A 402 5.88 -30.77 -21.00
C ALA A 402 4.43 -30.72 -21.54
N THR A 403 3.45 -30.92 -20.68
CA THR A 403 2.15 -30.36 -20.91
C THR A 403 2.36 -28.85 -20.85
N ALA A 404 2.33 -28.21 -22.00
CA ALA A 404 2.25 -26.79 -22.16
C ALA A 404 0.91 -26.33 -21.54
N HIS A 405 0.92 -26.09 -20.23
CA HIS A 405 0.05 -25.10 -19.67
C HIS A 405 0.73 -23.76 -19.99
N ALA A 406 0.33 -23.21 -21.15
CA ALA A 406 0.42 -21.79 -21.38
C ALA A 406 -0.11 -21.11 -20.11
N GLY A 407 0.78 -20.45 -19.38
CA GLY A 407 0.41 -19.45 -18.41
C GLY A 407 -0.33 -18.37 -19.18
N GLN A 408 -1.63 -18.55 -19.32
CA GLN A 408 -2.52 -17.45 -19.53
C GLN A 408 -2.33 -16.58 -18.29
N ALA A 409 -1.53 -15.53 -18.45
CA ALA A 409 -1.73 -14.33 -17.67
C ALA A 409 -3.23 -14.10 -17.73
N ASN A 410 -3.89 -14.30 -16.60
CA ASN A 410 -5.30 -14.00 -16.43
C ASN A 410 -5.42 -12.48 -16.62
N GLN A 411 -5.51 -12.03 -17.87
CA GLN A 411 -6.22 -10.82 -18.20
C GLN A 411 -7.68 -11.16 -17.89
N GLN A 412 -8.04 -11.05 -16.62
CA GLN A 412 -9.41 -10.79 -16.27
C GLN A 412 -9.76 -9.56 -17.10
N VAL A 413 -10.62 -9.76 -18.09
CA VAL A 413 -11.32 -8.67 -18.76
C VAL A 413 -12.16 -8.03 -17.66
N GLN A 414 -11.55 -7.13 -16.91
CA GLN A 414 -12.26 -6.27 -15.96
C GLN A 414 -13.27 -5.53 -16.81
N ASN A 415 -14.54 -5.64 -16.44
CA ASN A 415 -15.58 -4.83 -17.06
C ASN A 415 -15.08 -3.37 -16.99
N PRO A 416 -14.82 -2.68 -18.11
CA PRO A 416 -14.24 -1.34 -18.11
C PRO A 416 -15.03 -0.34 -17.27
N ALA A 417 -16.30 -0.59 -17.03
CA ALA A 417 -17.17 0.24 -16.19
C ALA A 417 -16.89 0.14 -14.67
N THR A 418 -16.09 -0.84 -14.20
CA THR A 418 -15.85 -1.08 -12.77
C THR A 418 -14.36 -0.98 -12.37
N SER A 419 -13.45 -0.69 -13.32
CA SER A 419 -12.03 -0.54 -13.03
C SER A 419 -11.76 0.75 -12.25
N PRO A 420 -11.02 0.72 -11.12
CA PRO A 420 -10.62 1.93 -10.40
C PRO A 420 -9.63 2.80 -11.19
N LEU A 421 -8.99 2.23 -12.23
CA LEU A 421 -8.08 2.93 -13.13
C LEU A 421 -8.78 3.41 -14.42
N ARG A 422 -10.09 3.61 -14.34
CA ARG A 422 -10.92 4.07 -15.45
C ARG A 422 -10.51 5.46 -15.93
N SER A 423 -10.53 5.64 -17.23
CA SER A 423 -10.28 6.92 -17.88
C SER A 423 -11.22 7.15 -19.05
N VAL A 424 -11.46 8.41 -19.35
CA VAL A 424 -12.19 8.86 -20.55
C VAL A 424 -11.27 9.74 -21.39
N HIS A 425 -11.44 9.70 -22.69
CA HIS A 425 -10.61 10.49 -23.62
C HIS A 425 -11.41 10.95 -24.84
N THR A 426 -10.93 11.99 -25.49
CA THR A 426 -11.44 12.41 -26.81
C THR A 426 -10.99 11.42 -27.88
N GLN A 427 -11.81 11.26 -28.94
CA GLN A 427 -11.43 10.45 -30.10
C GLN A 427 -10.20 10.98 -30.84
N SER A 428 -9.97 12.29 -30.78
CA SER A 428 -8.79 12.94 -31.37
C SER A 428 -7.47 12.49 -30.76
N LEU A 429 -7.44 12.05 -29.49
CA LEU A 429 -6.17 11.69 -28.84
C LEU A 429 -5.50 10.44 -29.44
N PRO A 430 -6.16 9.28 -29.60
CA PRO A 430 -5.52 8.14 -30.27
C PRO A 430 -5.17 8.44 -31.73
N GLU A 431 -5.97 9.24 -32.46
CA GLU A 431 -5.65 9.66 -33.82
C GLU A 431 -4.38 10.50 -33.88
N LEU A 432 -4.20 11.45 -32.96
CA LEU A 432 -3.03 12.29 -32.85
C LEU A 432 -1.78 11.45 -32.56
N LEU A 433 -1.82 10.54 -31.59
CA LEU A 433 -0.71 9.64 -31.28
C LEU A 433 -0.36 8.74 -32.47
N LYS A 434 -1.37 8.23 -33.19
CA LYS A 434 -1.19 7.42 -34.41
C LYS A 434 -0.52 8.18 -35.52
N GLN A 435 -0.99 9.38 -35.84
CA GLN A 435 -0.44 10.23 -36.91
C GLN A 435 1.01 10.62 -36.63
N ALA A 436 1.32 10.88 -35.36
CA ALA A 436 2.67 11.23 -34.92
C ALA A 436 3.57 10.00 -34.68
N ALA A 437 3.06 8.78 -34.86
CA ALA A 437 3.76 7.54 -34.57
C ALA A 437 4.40 7.53 -33.15
N SER A 438 3.66 8.02 -32.15
CA SER A 438 4.18 8.28 -30.81
C SER A 438 3.30 7.65 -29.73
N SER A 439 3.86 7.52 -28.54
CA SER A 439 3.17 7.15 -27.31
C SER A 439 3.54 8.14 -26.20
N MET A 440 2.92 8.01 -25.05
CA MET A 440 3.11 8.92 -23.93
C MET A 440 3.31 8.14 -22.63
N LEU A 441 4.23 8.62 -21.80
CA LEU A 441 4.44 8.17 -20.42
C LEU A 441 3.90 9.22 -19.46
N VAL A 442 3.20 8.77 -18.42
CA VAL A 442 2.65 9.64 -17.37
C VAL A 442 3.00 9.05 -16.02
N SER A 443 3.76 9.77 -15.19
CA SER A 443 3.99 9.38 -13.79
C SER A 443 2.91 9.97 -12.88
N THR A 444 2.50 9.17 -11.88
CA THR A 444 1.38 9.52 -10.99
C THR A 444 1.82 9.36 -9.54
N TYR A 445 2.22 10.42 -8.89
CA TYR A 445 2.76 10.42 -7.54
C TYR A 445 1.93 9.61 -6.52
N GLN A 446 0.68 10.03 -6.30
CA GLN A 446 -0.22 9.46 -5.32
C GLN A 446 -0.70 8.04 -5.69
N ALA A 447 -0.97 7.80 -6.97
CA ALA A 447 -1.49 6.50 -7.42
C ALA A 447 -0.39 5.43 -7.56
N GLY A 448 0.90 5.81 -7.44
CA GLY A 448 2.02 4.88 -7.51
C GLY A 448 2.13 4.17 -8.87
N LYS A 449 1.82 4.88 -9.98
CA LYS A 449 1.78 4.29 -11.31
C LYS A 449 2.63 5.08 -12.31
N LEU A 450 3.35 4.36 -13.15
CA LEU A 450 3.77 4.83 -14.47
C LEU A 450 2.74 4.33 -15.48
N VAL A 451 2.07 5.24 -16.17
CA VAL A 451 1.06 4.93 -17.17
C VAL A 451 1.68 5.05 -18.55
N VAL A 452 1.66 3.95 -19.31
CA VAL A 452 2.05 3.93 -20.73
C VAL A 452 0.78 4.11 -21.55
N VAL A 453 0.68 5.21 -22.27
CA VAL A 453 -0.48 5.58 -23.10
C VAL A 453 -0.11 5.43 -24.56
N ARG A 454 -0.85 4.60 -25.28
CA ARG A 454 -0.56 4.23 -26.68
C ARG A 454 -1.84 4.06 -27.48
N GLU A 455 -1.74 4.22 -28.79
CA GLU A 455 -2.84 3.95 -29.71
C GLU A 455 -2.89 2.48 -30.06
N ASP A 456 -4.09 1.89 -30.09
CA ASP A 456 -4.36 0.51 -30.48
C ASP A 456 -5.64 0.41 -31.33
N GLN A 457 -5.47 0.25 -32.63
CA GLN A 457 -6.59 0.08 -33.59
C GLN A 457 -7.67 1.18 -33.49
N GLY A 458 -7.26 2.43 -33.38
CA GLY A 458 -8.14 3.60 -33.25
C GLY A 458 -8.67 3.85 -31.84
N LYS A 459 -8.21 3.08 -30.85
CA LYS A 459 -8.55 3.25 -29.43
C LYS A 459 -7.32 3.62 -28.61
N LEU A 460 -7.55 4.26 -27.47
CA LEU A 460 -6.49 4.49 -26.51
C LEU A 460 -6.31 3.25 -25.64
N ASN A 461 -5.08 2.78 -25.54
CA ASN A 461 -4.65 1.74 -24.61
C ASN A 461 -3.82 2.37 -23.50
N THR A 462 -4.21 2.15 -22.25
CA THR A 462 -3.47 2.57 -21.06
C THR A 462 -2.93 1.36 -20.32
N HIS A 463 -1.63 1.30 -20.15
CA HIS A 463 -0.95 0.23 -19.44
C HIS A 463 -0.27 0.77 -18.17
N PHE A 464 -0.51 0.14 -17.03
CA PHE A 464 -0.09 0.64 -15.72
C PHE A 464 1.04 -0.23 -15.14
N ARG A 465 2.15 0.40 -14.77
CA ARG A 465 3.24 -0.20 -14.01
C ARG A 465 3.30 0.39 -12.61
N VAL A 466 3.63 -0.43 -11.61
CA VAL A 466 3.60 -0.04 -10.19
C VAL A 466 5.00 0.38 -9.75
N PHE A 467 5.09 1.57 -9.17
CA PHE A 467 6.31 2.10 -8.57
C PHE A 467 6.00 2.80 -7.24
N ASN A 468 6.98 2.90 -6.37
CA ASN A 468 6.82 3.64 -5.12
C ASN A 468 6.97 5.15 -5.38
N ARG A 469 5.84 5.88 -5.40
CA ARG A 469 5.82 7.34 -5.63
C ARG A 469 6.60 7.75 -6.88
N PRO A 470 6.23 7.32 -8.08
CA PRO A 470 6.92 7.73 -9.30
C PRO A 470 6.70 9.23 -9.54
N MET A 471 7.80 9.96 -9.68
CA MET A 471 7.85 11.42 -9.76
C MET A 471 8.50 11.88 -11.07
N GLY A 472 9.68 12.49 -11.01
CA GLY A 472 10.43 12.96 -12.17
C GLY A 472 10.64 11.85 -13.20
N LEU A 473 10.57 12.21 -14.47
CA LEU A 473 10.65 11.29 -15.60
C LEU A 473 11.52 11.93 -16.70
N ALA A 474 12.55 11.24 -17.14
CA ALA A 474 13.33 11.60 -18.32
C ALA A 474 13.37 10.40 -19.27
N ALA A 475 12.74 10.54 -20.44
CA ALA A 475 12.61 9.44 -21.38
C ALA A 475 12.94 9.85 -22.80
N ASP A 476 13.57 8.94 -23.54
CA ASP A 476 13.79 9.01 -24.96
C ASP A 476 13.56 7.63 -25.60
N ARG A 477 13.81 7.53 -26.91
CA ARG A 477 13.63 6.26 -27.63
C ARG A 477 14.52 5.14 -27.12
N SER A 478 15.65 5.45 -26.52
CA SER A 478 16.66 4.46 -26.09
C SER A 478 16.55 4.10 -24.63
N ARG A 479 16.06 5.00 -23.76
CA ARG A 479 16.14 4.86 -22.32
C ARG A 479 15.03 5.63 -21.60
N ILE A 480 14.72 5.17 -20.39
CA ILE A 480 13.86 5.85 -19.42
C ILE A 480 14.61 5.92 -18.10
N ALA A 481 14.62 7.09 -17.48
CA ALA A 481 14.96 7.26 -16.07
C ALA A 481 13.70 7.71 -15.32
N LEU A 482 13.35 7.01 -14.25
CA LEU A 482 12.18 7.26 -13.42
C LEU A 482 12.61 7.50 -11.98
N GLY A 483 12.38 8.71 -11.48
CA GLY A 483 12.54 9.06 -10.08
C GLY A 483 11.42 8.46 -9.25
N THR A 484 11.76 7.84 -8.13
CA THR A 484 10.79 7.29 -7.17
C THR A 484 10.98 7.91 -5.79
N ALA A 485 10.36 7.35 -4.77
CA ALA A 485 10.47 7.85 -3.39
C ALA A 485 11.92 8.02 -2.91
N ILE A 486 12.79 7.08 -3.27
CA ILE A 486 14.18 7.01 -2.79
C ILE A 486 15.17 6.51 -3.84
N THR A 487 14.71 6.17 -5.06
CA THR A 487 15.56 5.65 -6.12
C THR A 487 15.36 6.39 -7.43
N VAL A 488 16.33 6.26 -8.30
CA VAL A 488 16.19 6.51 -9.74
C VAL A 488 16.35 5.20 -10.46
N ASP A 489 15.31 4.74 -11.14
CA ASP A 489 15.28 3.47 -11.84
C ASP A 489 15.53 3.69 -13.34
N PHE A 490 16.47 2.94 -13.91
CA PHE A 490 16.89 3.08 -15.29
C PHE A 490 16.45 1.90 -16.14
N PHE A 491 15.81 2.21 -17.27
CA PHE A 491 15.35 1.23 -18.25
C PHE A 491 15.98 1.51 -19.60
N HIS A 492 16.38 0.45 -20.30
CA HIS A 492 16.91 0.54 -21.65
C HIS A 492 15.99 -0.18 -22.63
N ASN A 493 15.77 0.44 -23.78
CA ASN A 493 15.00 -0.17 -24.86
C ASN A 493 15.78 -1.33 -25.49
N MET A 494 15.16 -2.49 -25.59
CA MET A 494 15.68 -3.69 -26.21
C MET A 494 14.74 -4.16 -27.35
N PRO A 495 14.92 -3.67 -28.57
CA PRO A 495 14.02 -3.99 -29.69
C PRO A 495 13.89 -5.49 -29.97
N ASN A 496 14.95 -6.29 -29.77
CA ASN A 496 14.92 -7.73 -29.93
C ASN A 496 13.98 -8.43 -28.92
N VAL A 497 13.80 -7.84 -27.74
CA VAL A 497 12.83 -8.32 -26.74
C VAL A 497 11.42 -7.89 -27.13
N ALA A 498 11.26 -6.67 -27.64
CA ALA A 498 9.96 -6.18 -28.11
C ALA A 498 9.33 -7.13 -29.14
N ALA A 499 10.12 -7.66 -30.07
CA ALA A 499 9.65 -8.60 -31.09
C ALA A 499 9.13 -9.93 -30.51
N GLN A 500 9.50 -10.28 -29.27
CA GLN A 500 9.13 -11.52 -28.59
C GLN A 500 7.97 -11.34 -27.59
N LEU A 501 7.55 -10.10 -27.33
CA LEU A 501 6.45 -9.82 -26.41
C LEU A 501 5.11 -10.15 -27.07
N GLU A 502 4.19 -10.68 -26.27
CA GLU A 502 2.81 -10.92 -26.70
C GLU A 502 1.95 -9.64 -26.64
N PRO A 503 1.11 -9.37 -27.63
CA PRO A 503 0.97 -10.09 -28.91
C PRO A 503 2.18 -9.85 -29.84
N GLN A 504 2.68 -10.94 -30.44
CA GLN A 504 3.87 -10.90 -31.29
C GLN A 504 3.73 -9.86 -32.43
N GLY A 505 4.81 -9.13 -32.69
CA GLY A 505 4.89 -8.14 -33.76
C GLY A 505 4.12 -6.83 -33.50
N LYS A 506 3.53 -6.67 -32.29
CA LYS A 506 2.79 -5.47 -31.92
C LYS A 506 3.69 -4.41 -31.25
N HIS A 507 4.61 -4.86 -30.40
CA HIS A 507 5.50 -3.98 -29.66
C HIS A 507 6.68 -3.52 -30.53
N ASP A 508 6.93 -2.22 -30.57
CA ASP A 508 8.07 -1.61 -31.27
C ASP A 508 9.19 -1.15 -30.33
N ALA A 509 8.94 -1.19 -29.02
CA ALA A 509 9.93 -0.96 -27.99
C ALA A 509 9.62 -1.81 -26.73
N ALA A 510 10.68 -2.27 -26.05
CA ALA A 510 10.61 -2.92 -24.76
C ALA A 510 11.67 -2.30 -23.85
N TYR A 511 11.25 -1.56 -22.86
CA TYR A 511 12.14 -0.93 -21.89
C TYR A 511 12.34 -1.89 -20.69
N LEU A 512 13.56 -2.44 -20.58
CA LEU A 512 13.94 -3.38 -19.53
C LEU A 512 14.73 -2.67 -18.44
N PRO A 513 14.44 -2.92 -17.14
CA PRO A 513 15.25 -2.42 -16.06
C PRO A 513 16.71 -2.90 -16.18
N ARG A 514 17.66 -2.00 -15.96
CA ARG A 514 19.09 -2.30 -16.05
C ARG A 514 19.85 -2.03 -14.77
N HIS A 515 19.61 -0.90 -14.15
CA HIS A 515 20.17 -0.55 -12.84
C HIS A 515 19.25 0.43 -12.13
N GLY A 516 19.48 0.60 -10.83
CA GLY A 516 18.82 1.59 -10.00
C GLY A 516 19.85 2.27 -9.12
N HIS A 517 19.65 3.57 -8.87
CA HIS A 517 20.48 4.36 -7.98
C HIS A 517 19.69 4.75 -6.73
N VAL A 518 20.23 4.53 -5.53
CA VAL A 518 19.58 4.90 -4.27
C VAL A 518 19.99 6.33 -3.92
N SER A 519 19.11 7.29 -4.22
CA SER A 519 19.32 8.72 -3.96
C SER A 519 18.97 9.15 -2.53
N GLY A 520 18.23 8.30 -1.79
CA GLY A 520 17.50 8.74 -0.61
C GLY A 520 16.28 9.57 -0.98
N ASN A 521 15.51 10.00 0.01
CA ASN A 521 14.33 10.85 -0.23
C ASN A 521 14.76 12.30 -0.49
N ILE A 522 15.08 12.60 -1.74
CA ILE A 522 15.46 13.95 -2.20
C ILE A 522 14.31 14.71 -2.88
N ASP A 523 13.13 14.08 -2.98
CA ASP A 523 11.93 14.64 -3.58
C ASP A 523 12.15 15.07 -5.03
N ILE A 524 12.43 14.09 -5.91
CA ILE A 524 12.87 14.30 -7.30
C ILE A 524 11.70 14.86 -8.14
N HIS A 525 11.64 16.18 -8.30
CA HIS A 525 10.54 16.82 -9.01
C HIS A 525 10.65 16.71 -10.51
N GLU A 526 11.83 16.90 -11.05
CA GLU A 526 12.06 16.78 -12.50
C GLU A 526 13.43 16.19 -12.79
N MET A 527 13.57 15.60 -13.97
CA MET A 527 14.82 15.05 -14.49
C MET A 527 14.94 15.34 -15.97
N ALA A 528 16.16 15.56 -16.44
CA ALA A 528 16.43 15.75 -17.86
C ALA A 528 17.81 15.19 -18.24
N TRP A 529 17.90 14.64 -19.44
CA TRP A 529 19.17 14.21 -20.02
C TRP A 529 19.91 15.40 -20.65
N ALA A 530 21.13 15.63 -20.19
CA ALA A 530 22.09 16.55 -20.82
C ALA A 530 23.18 15.72 -21.51
N GLY A 531 22.92 15.28 -22.73
CA GLY A 531 23.72 14.26 -23.39
C GLY A 531 23.58 12.89 -22.70
N GLU A 532 24.70 12.37 -22.19
CA GLU A 532 24.69 11.10 -21.44
C GLU A 532 24.51 11.28 -19.93
N GLU A 533 24.62 12.50 -19.43
CA GLU A 533 24.50 12.79 -18.00
C GLU A 533 23.03 13.09 -17.63
N LEU A 534 22.52 12.41 -16.60
CA LEU A 534 21.20 12.68 -16.05
C LEU A 534 21.29 13.77 -14.99
N TRP A 535 20.54 14.84 -15.18
CA TRP A 535 20.38 15.92 -14.21
C TRP A 535 19.03 15.80 -13.51
N LEU A 536 19.03 16.06 -12.19
CA LEU A 536 17.87 15.94 -11.33
C LEU A 536 17.63 17.22 -10.54
N VAL A 537 16.36 17.54 -10.37
CA VAL A 537 15.92 18.55 -9.40
C VAL A 537 15.80 17.90 -8.04
N ASN A 538 16.70 18.23 -7.14
CA ASN A 538 16.67 17.84 -5.74
C ASN A 538 15.93 18.92 -4.95
N THR A 539 14.62 18.79 -4.83
CA THR A 539 13.76 19.78 -4.17
C THR A 539 14.08 19.91 -2.70
N ARG A 540 14.31 18.78 -2.05
CA ARG A 540 14.62 18.76 -0.60
C ARG A 540 15.85 19.57 -0.23
N PHE A 541 16.88 19.53 -1.08
CA PHE A 541 18.13 20.27 -0.86
C PHE A 541 18.21 21.58 -1.65
N SER A 542 17.13 21.93 -2.40
CA SER A 542 17.04 23.16 -3.21
C SER A 542 18.22 23.32 -4.18
N CYS A 543 18.54 22.23 -4.91
CA CYS A 543 19.67 22.21 -5.85
C CYS A 543 19.41 21.35 -7.08
N LEU A 544 20.18 21.56 -8.16
CA LEU A 544 20.39 20.60 -9.22
C LEU A 544 21.53 19.67 -8.85
N CYS A 545 21.38 18.40 -9.17
CA CYS A 545 22.37 17.38 -8.91
C CYS A 545 22.45 16.34 -10.04
N THR A 546 23.55 15.59 -10.05
CA THR A 546 23.77 14.40 -10.87
C THR A 546 24.00 13.19 -9.98
N LEU A 547 24.20 12.02 -10.55
CA LEU A 547 24.43 10.77 -9.85
C LEU A 547 25.82 10.22 -10.16
N ASP A 548 26.43 9.54 -9.19
CA ASP A 548 27.63 8.75 -9.36
C ASP A 548 27.50 7.39 -8.62
N SER A 549 28.56 6.60 -8.58
CA SER A 549 28.54 5.28 -7.93
C SER A 549 28.79 5.30 -6.43
N GLU A 550 29.16 6.45 -5.85
CA GLU A 550 29.65 6.56 -4.46
C GLU A 550 28.71 7.33 -3.56
N HIS A 551 27.95 8.30 -4.10
CA HIS A 551 27.16 9.25 -3.32
C HIS A 551 25.67 9.09 -3.61
N SER A 552 24.82 9.47 -2.68
CA SER A 552 23.36 9.53 -2.90
C SER A 552 22.98 10.48 -4.04
N PHE A 553 23.71 11.57 -4.16
CA PHE A 553 23.63 12.54 -5.27
C PHE A 553 24.85 13.46 -5.22
N VAL A 554 25.18 14.07 -6.36
CA VAL A 554 26.29 15.02 -6.48
C VAL A 554 25.72 16.40 -6.77
N PRO A 555 25.68 17.35 -5.82
CA PRO A 555 25.20 18.70 -6.07
C PRO A 555 26.08 19.42 -7.10
N ARG A 556 25.42 20.04 -8.10
CA ARG A 556 26.10 20.72 -9.21
C ARG A 556 25.82 22.22 -9.26
N TRP A 557 24.61 22.62 -8.85
CA TRP A 557 24.18 24.01 -8.88
C TRP A 557 23.08 24.25 -7.84
N ARG A 558 23.01 25.46 -7.32
CA ARG A 558 21.91 25.95 -6.49
C ARG A 558 21.65 27.44 -6.77
N PRO A 559 20.40 27.92 -6.54
CA PRO A 559 20.11 29.34 -6.61
C PRO A 559 21.02 30.14 -5.66
N LYS A 560 21.46 31.34 -6.13
CA LYS A 560 22.40 32.18 -5.35
C LYS A 560 21.86 32.63 -4.00
N PHE A 561 20.53 32.61 -3.81
CA PHE A 561 19.91 32.97 -2.53
C PHE A 561 19.86 31.79 -1.53
N ILE A 562 20.21 30.57 -1.94
CA ILE A 562 20.34 29.41 -1.03
C ILE A 562 21.74 29.38 -0.44
N SER A 563 21.83 29.61 0.87
CA SER A 563 23.11 29.75 1.58
C SER A 563 23.91 28.44 1.67
N GLY A 564 23.26 27.29 1.72
CA GLY A 564 23.91 25.99 1.85
C GLY A 564 22.96 24.82 1.62
N TYR A 565 23.49 23.58 1.58
CA TYR A 565 22.70 22.38 1.40
C TYR A 565 22.09 21.95 2.74
N ALA A 566 20.74 21.89 2.79
CA ALA A 566 19.97 21.39 3.91
C ALA A 566 18.71 20.68 3.41
N ALA A 567 18.31 19.60 4.03
CA ALA A 567 17.13 18.81 3.66
C ALA A 567 15.82 19.47 4.15
N GLU A 568 15.60 20.75 3.79
CA GLU A 568 14.57 21.62 4.36
C GLU A 568 13.55 22.16 3.34
N ASP A 569 13.68 21.81 2.06
CA ASP A 569 12.78 22.31 1.00
C ASP A 569 12.60 23.82 1.04
N ARG A 570 13.72 24.58 1.03
CA ARG A 570 13.71 26.01 1.31
C ARG A 570 13.00 26.85 0.26
N CYS A 571 13.24 26.60 -1.03
CA CYS A 571 12.64 27.35 -2.14
C CYS A 571 11.69 26.52 -3.00
N HIS A 572 11.57 25.24 -2.75
CA HIS A 572 10.84 24.27 -3.58
C HIS A 572 11.25 24.35 -5.06
N LEU A 573 12.55 24.11 -5.30
CA LEU A 573 13.05 23.96 -6.66
C LEU A 573 12.36 22.76 -7.31
N ASN A 574 11.75 22.89 -8.50
CA ASN A 574 10.84 21.85 -8.99
C ASN A 574 10.88 21.59 -10.50
N GLY A 575 11.29 22.55 -11.32
CA GLY A 575 11.35 22.37 -12.76
C GLY A 575 12.77 22.48 -13.30
N LEU A 576 13.06 21.79 -14.40
CA LEU A 576 14.35 21.81 -15.09
C LEU A 576 14.16 21.71 -16.59
N GLU A 577 14.82 22.60 -17.31
CA GLU A 577 14.95 22.53 -18.76
C GLU A 577 16.42 22.49 -19.18
N VAL A 578 16.70 21.63 -20.16
CA VAL A 578 18.02 21.46 -20.78
C VAL A 578 17.99 22.00 -22.20
N VAL A 579 18.80 23.00 -22.47
CA VAL A 579 18.96 23.61 -23.81
C VAL A 579 20.38 23.33 -24.29
N GLU A 580 20.51 22.86 -25.55
CA GLU A 580 21.81 22.55 -26.16
C GLU A 580 22.73 21.64 -25.28
N GLY A 581 22.09 20.67 -24.61
CA GLY A 581 22.80 19.70 -23.77
C GLY A 581 23.29 20.24 -22.43
N LYS A 582 22.77 21.38 -21.97
CA LYS A 582 23.11 21.99 -20.68
C LYS A 582 21.85 22.39 -19.91
N PRO A 583 21.81 22.23 -18.57
CA PRO A 583 20.77 22.83 -17.74
C PRO A 583 20.68 24.33 -17.99
N LYS A 584 19.51 24.86 -18.35
CA LYS A 584 19.38 26.26 -18.70
C LYS A 584 18.34 26.99 -17.84
N TYR A 585 17.15 26.41 -17.67
CA TYR A 585 16.09 27.07 -16.90
C TYR A 585 15.58 26.18 -15.77
N VAL A 586 15.30 26.78 -14.62
CA VAL A 586 14.66 26.12 -13.49
C VAL A 586 13.54 26.97 -12.91
N THR A 587 12.54 26.31 -12.33
CA THR A 587 11.48 26.98 -11.55
C THR A 587 11.60 26.68 -10.08
N ALA A 588 11.22 27.67 -9.25
CA ALA A 588 11.09 27.52 -7.81
C ALA A 588 9.83 28.22 -7.31
N LEU A 589 9.23 27.76 -6.21
CA LEU A 589 7.99 28.36 -5.67
C LEU A 589 8.23 29.61 -4.83
N GLY A 590 9.49 29.91 -4.47
CA GLY A 590 9.83 31.12 -3.72
C GLY A 590 11.32 31.44 -3.71
N ILE A 591 11.64 32.70 -3.45
CA ILE A 591 13.01 33.17 -3.15
C ILE A 591 13.16 33.17 -1.64
N THR A 592 13.38 32.03 -1.05
CA THR A 592 13.51 31.86 0.41
C THR A 592 14.65 30.91 0.77
N ASP A 593 15.30 31.17 1.89
CA ASP A 593 16.40 30.38 2.44
C ASP A 593 16.08 29.84 3.84
N THR A 594 14.78 29.70 4.14
CA THR A 594 14.26 29.14 5.38
C THR A 594 13.47 27.87 5.11
N ALA A 595 13.45 26.94 6.05
CA ALA A 595 12.76 25.66 5.93
C ALA A 595 11.29 25.85 5.50
N GLY A 596 10.94 25.36 4.31
CA GLY A 596 9.58 25.48 3.75
C GLY A 596 9.07 26.90 3.54
N GLY A 597 9.92 27.93 3.52
CA GLY A 597 9.53 29.35 3.48
C GLY A 597 8.72 29.77 2.25
N TRP A 598 8.83 29.05 1.14
CA TRP A 598 8.03 29.27 -0.06
C TRP A 598 6.51 29.21 0.18
N ARG A 599 6.06 28.56 1.28
CA ARG A 599 4.65 28.40 1.62
C ARG A 599 3.96 29.71 1.98
N GLU A 600 4.70 30.73 2.38
CA GLU A 600 4.16 32.03 2.79
C GLU A 600 3.55 32.81 1.61
N ASN A 601 4.08 32.62 0.39
CA ASN A 601 3.58 33.32 -0.82
C ASN A 601 3.43 32.38 -2.01
N LYS A 602 2.48 31.47 -1.94
CA LYS A 602 2.22 30.47 -3.02
C LYS A 602 1.63 31.12 -4.27
N ALA A 603 0.83 32.15 -4.12
CA ALA A 603 0.10 32.77 -5.22
C ALA A 603 0.99 33.62 -6.14
N GLY A 604 2.13 34.12 -5.64
CA GLY A 604 2.96 35.04 -6.42
C GLY A 604 4.43 35.04 -6.05
N GLY A 605 4.88 34.07 -5.23
CA GLY A 605 6.29 33.94 -4.82
C GLY A 605 7.16 33.24 -5.85
N GLY A 606 6.57 32.56 -6.82
CA GLY A 606 7.27 31.71 -7.79
C GLY A 606 8.17 32.48 -8.74
N VAL A 607 9.24 31.80 -9.18
CA VAL A 607 10.25 32.35 -10.06
C VAL A 607 10.74 31.37 -11.11
N LEU A 608 11.17 31.90 -12.23
CA LEU A 608 11.94 31.23 -13.27
C LEU A 608 13.37 31.79 -13.23
N ILE A 609 14.38 30.91 -13.24
CA ILE A 609 15.78 31.25 -13.06
C ILE A 609 16.59 30.70 -14.24
N ASP A 610 17.49 31.49 -14.78
CA ASP A 610 18.53 31.04 -15.72
C ASP A 610 19.68 30.42 -14.92
N VAL A 611 20.01 29.15 -15.22
CA VAL A 611 21.01 28.37 -14.48
C VAL A 611 22.41 28.90 -14.69
N GLU A 612 22.74 29.32 -15.91
CA GLU A 612 24.07 29.76 -16.29
C GLU A 612 24.43 31.09 -15.63
N SER A 613 23.57 32.10 -15.71
CA SER A 613 23.76 33.39 -15.06
C SER A 613 23.41 33.39 -13.58
N ASN A 614 22.63 32.42 -13.14
CA ASN A 614 22.01 32.35 -11.82
C ASN A 614 21.13 33.57 -11.49
N GLU A 615 20.55 34.19 -12.54
CA GLU A 615 19.65 35.34 -12.41
C GLU A 615 18.18 34.94 -12.59
N VAL A 616 17.31 35.67 -11.91
CA VAL A 616 15.86 35.46 -12.02
C VAL A 616 15.34 36.12 -13.28
N VAL A 617 14.84 35.33 -14.21
CA VAL A 617 14.25 35.73 -15.48
C VAL A 617 12.84 36.28 -15.30
N CYS A 618 12.00 35.58 -14.55
CA CYS A 618 10.60 35.97 -14.31
C CYS A 618 10.24 35.80 -12.84
N ARG A 619 9.43 36.73 -12.31
CA ARG A 619 8.95 36.76 -10.93
C ARG A 619 7.43 36.84 -10.87
N GLY A 620 6.86 36.58 -9.72
CA GLY A 620 5.42 36.75 -9.48
C GLY A 620 4.59 35.58 -10.00
N LEU A 621 5.22 34.46 -10.34
CA LEU A 621 4.56 33.26 -10.84
C LEU A 621 3.79 32.53 -9.73
N SER A 622 2.62 31.99 -10.07
CA SER A 622 1.81 31.19 -9.15
C SER A 622 2.18 29.72 -9.25
N MET A 623 3.00 29.23 -8.31
CA MET A 623 3.46 27.84 -8.22
C MET A 623 3.98 27.30 -9.58
N PRO A 624 5.00 27.89 -10.20
CA PRO A 624 5.47 27.50 -11.54
C PRO A 624 6.07 26.10 -11.53
N HIS A 625 5.85 25.37 -12.66
CA HIS A 625 6.42 24.04 -12.92
C HIS A 625 6.83 23.87 -14.39
N SER A 626 7.64 22.86 -14.65
CA SER A 626 7.95 22.32 -15.98
C SER A 626 8.31 23.39 -17.02
N PRO A 627 9.38 24.20 -16.83
CA PRO A 627 9.87 25.07 -17.87
C PRO A 627 10.30 24.24 -19.08
N ARG A 628 10.05 24.73 -20.33
CA ARG A 628 10.45 24.06 -21.57
C ARG A 628 10.86 25.08 -22.60
N TRP A 629 11.95 24.82 -23.27
CA TRP A 629 12.37 25.57 -24.47
C TRP A 629 11.87 24.85 -25.71
N TYR A 630 10.87 25.41 -26.39
CA TYR A 630 10.27 24.77 -27.54
C TYR A 630 9.84 25.77 -28.59
N GLN A 631 10.26 25.56 -29.86
CA GLN A 631 10.00 26.46 -31.02
C GLN A 631 10.36 27.92 -30.71
N ASP A 632 11.60 28.12 -30.23
CA ASP A 632 12.20 29.41 -29.88
C ASP A 632 11.41 30.22 -28.83
N LYS A 633 10.64 29.53 -28.00
CA LYS A 633 9.90 30.11 -26.87
C LYS A 633 10.19 29.37 -25.56
N LEU A 634 10.22 30.12 -24.50
CA LEU A 634 10.31 29.56 -23.13
C LEU A 634 8.90 29.41 -22.58
N TRP A 635 8.46 28.16 -22.41
CA TRP A 635 7.17 27.78 -21.87
C TRP A 635 7.26 27.51 -20.37
N VAL A 636 6.16 27.76 -19.65
CA VAL A 636 6.05 27.45 -18.23
C VAL A 636 4.60 27.13 -17.87
N LEU A 637 4.41 26.27 -16.87
CA LEU A 637 3.12 26.03 -16.26
C LEU A 637 2.99 26.89 -15.02
N GLU A 638 2.00 27.78 -14.95
CA GLU A 638 1.58 28.43 -13.72
C GLU A 638 0.52 27.55 -13.03
N SER A 639 0.97 26.60 -12.24
CA SER A 639 0.11 25.56 -11.69
C SER A 639 -0.96 26.10 -10.74
N GLY A 640 -0.63 27.14 -9.97
CA GLY A 640 -1.57 27.81 -9.07
C GLY A 640 -2.67 28.59 -9.79
N ASN A 641 -2.44 28.96 -11.06
CA ASN A 641 -3.42 29.58 -11.95
C ASN A 641 -4.08 28.54 -12.87
N GLY A 642 -3.47 27.36 -13.03
CA GLY A 642 -3.94 26.32 -13.96
C GLY A 642 -3.73 26.74 -15.43
N THR A 643 -2.60 27.38 -15.74
CA THR A 643 -2.34 27.92 -17.08
C THR A 643 -1.09 27.34 -17.72
N LEU A 644 -1.09 27.31 -19.04
CA LEU A 644 0.09 27.18 -19.91
C LEU A 644 0.45 28.57 -20.42
N ALA A 645 1.69 29.00 -20.21
CA ALA A 645 2.15 30.34 -20.57
C ALA A 645 3.52 30.31 -21.23
N THR A 646 3.88 31.41 -21.93
CA THR A 646 5.23 31.67 -22.36
C THR A 646 5.85 32.81 -21.58
N VAL A 647 7.15 32.80 -21.44
CA VAL A 647 7.97 33.85 -20.83
C VAL A 647 8.96 34.38 -21.85
N ASP A 648 8.99 35.67 -22.04
CA ASP A 648 10.06 36.32 -22.80
C ASP A 648 11.34 36.33 -21.90
N PRO A 649 12.42 35.65 -22.30
CA PRO A 649 13.59 35.55 -21.46
C PRO A 649 14.39 36.84 -21.29
N GLU A 650 14.20 37.83 -22.17
CA GLU A 650 14.89 39.14 -22.12
C GLU A 650 14.15 40.10 -21.18
N THR A 651 12.82 40.13 -21.27
CA THR A 651 11.98 41.09 -20.55
C THR A 651 11.35 40.52 -19.27
N GLY A 652 11.27 39.19 -19.17
CA GLY A 652 10.57 38.48 -18.08
C GLY A 652 9.04 38.59 -18.21
N GLN A 653 8.51 39.06 -19.33
CA GLN A 653 7.06 39.16 -19.54
C GLN A 653 6.45 37.78 -19.71
N LEU A 654 5.34 37.56 -18.98
CA LEU A 654 4.53 36.33 -19.06
C LEU A 654 3.33 36.57 -19.96
N GLU A 655 3.06 35.63 -20.87
CA GLU A 655 1.87 35.62 -21.73
C GLU A 655 1.13 34.28 -21.54
N THR A 656 -0.11 34.33 -21.09
CA THR A 656 -0.96 33.14 -20.94
C THR A 656 -1.45 32.69 -22.33
N VAL A 657 -1.17 31.43 -22.67
CA VAL A 657 -1.57 30.80 -23.92
C VAL A 657 -2.88 30.01 -23.76
N ALA A 658 -3.03 29.29 -22.67
CA ALA A 658 -4.24 28.50 -22.40
C ALA A 658 -4.54 28.44 -20.90
N GLU A 659 -5.85 28.42 -20.58
CA GLU A 659 -6.37 28.12 -19.24
C GLU A 659 -6.91 26.69 -19.21
N LEU A 660 -6.55 25.93 -18.17
CA LEU A 660 -6.85 24.50 -18.04
C LEU A 660 -7.62 24.21 -16.74
N PRO A 661 -8.47 23.15 -16.73
CA PRO A 661 -9.35 22.86 -15.61
C PRO A 661 -8.70 22.01 -14.52
N GLY A 662 -7.49 22.34 -14.08
CA GLY A 662 -6.78 21.62 -13.04
C GLY A 662 -5.41 22.22 -12.73
N PHE A 663 -4.76 21.71 -11.69
CA PHE A 663 -3.41 22.11 -11.32
C PHE A 663 -2.41 21.54 -12.33
N THR A 664 -1.80 22.42 -13.15
CA THR A 664 -0.93 22.03 -14.26
C THR A 664 0.41 21.50 -13.76
N ARG A 665 0.84 20.30 -14.22
CA ARG A 665 2.10 19.71 -13.85
C ARG A 665 2.54 18.64 -14.84
N GLY A 666 3.79 18.72 -15.28
CA GLY A 666 4.30 17.90 -16.39
C GLY A 666 3.90 18.47 -17.74
N LEU A 667 4.90 18.78 -18.55
CA LEU A 667 4.76 19.39 -19.86
C LEU A 667 5.72 18.74 -20.84
N ASP A 668 5.20 18.34 -22.01
CA ASP A 668 6.01 17.92 -23.15
C ASP A 668 5.32 18.31 -24.47
N PHE A 669 6.04 18.29 -25.57
CA PHE A 669 5.57 18.79 -26.86
C PHE A 669 5.69 17.77 -27.98
N LEU A 670 4.75 17.85 -28.94
CA LEU A 670 4.76 17.07 -30.16
C LEU A 670 4.21 17.90 -31.31
N GLY A 671 5.08 18.38 -32.19
CA GLY A 671 4.71 19.31 -33.27
C GLY A 671 4.02 20.58 -32.72
N PRO A 672 2.82 20.94 -33.16
CA PRO A 672 2.12 22.13 -32.66
C PRO A 672 1.34 21.87 -31.35
N TYR A 673 1.57 20.77 -30.67
CA TYR A 673 0.76 20.37 -29.52
C TYR A 673 1.59 20.31 -28.23
N ALA A 674 1.08 20.96 -27.18
CA ALA A 674 1.56 20.84 -25.81
C ALA A 674 0.71 19.80 -25.06
N PHE A 675 1.35 18.83 -24.43
CA PHE A 675 0.73 17.84 -23.56
C PHE A 675 0.93 18.27 -22.12
N VAL A 676 -0.14 18.68 -21.47
CA VAL A 676 -0.13 19.25 -20.12
C VAL A 676 -0.80 18.30 -19.14
N GLY A 677 -0.06 17.83 -18.15
CA GLY A 677 -0.61 17.05 -17.05
C GLY A 677 -1.42 17.93 -16.10
N LEU A 678 -2.54 17.42 -15.63
CA LEU A 678 -3.40 18.07 -14.64
C LEU A 678 -3.60 17.19 -13.41
N SER A 679 -3.56 17.80 -12.24
CA SER A 679 -3.85 17.18 -10.95
C SER A 679 -5.09 17.78 -10.31
N GLN A 680 -5.82 16.93 -9.55
CA GLN A 680 -6.89 17.42 -8.68
C GLN A 680 -6.26 18.10 -7.47
N VAL A 681 -6.56 19.38 -7.29
CA VAL A 681 -6.17 20.10 -6.08
C VAL A 681 -7.21 19.84 -4.99
N ARG A 682 -6.80 19.20 -3.92
CA ARG A 682 -7.63 19.11 -2.70
C ARG A 682 -7.54 20.44 -1.94
N GLU A 683 -8.65 20.88 -1.36
CA GLU A 683 -8.65 22.00 -0.41
C GLU A 683 -7.93 21.57 0.87
N SER A 684 -6.61 21.52 0.80
CA SER A 684 -5.75 21.36 1.97
C SER A 684 -5.04 22.68 2.25
N ALA A 685 -4.52 22.86 3.45
CA ALA A 685 -3.73 24.03 3.81
C ALA A 685 -2.54 24.30 2.84
N VAL A 686 -2.12 23.31 2.09
CA VAL A 686 -1.05 23.44 1.09
C VAL A 686 -1.50 24.20 -0.16
N PHE A 687 -2.77 24.09 -0.58
CA PHE A 687 -3.28 24.65 -1.84
C PHE A 687 -4.33 25.76 -1.66
N SER A 688 -4.62 26.19 -0.43
CA SER A 688 -5.50 27.33 -0.19
C SER A 688 -4.84 28.65 -0.66
N GLY A 689 -5.66 29.58 -1.18
CA GLY A 689 -5.22 30.92 -1.57
C GLY A 689 -4.54 31.03 -2.95
N ILE A 690 -4.77 30.05 -3.84
CA ILE A 690 -4.38 30.13 -5.27
C ILE A 690 -5.62 30.37 -6.12
N SER A 691 -5.50 31.15 -7.22
CA SER A 691 -6.63 31.56 -8.06
C SER A 691 -7.37 30.39 -8.73
N LEU A 692 -6.71 29.28 -8.98
CA LEU A 692 -7.32 28.08 -9.53
C LEU A 692 -8.48 27.57 -8.64
N THR A 693 -8.35 27.65 -7.31
CA THR A 693 -9.38 27.14 -6.38
C THR A 693 -10.64 28.00 -6.38
N GLU A 694 -10.53 29.27 -6.80
CA GLU A 694 -11.66 30.19 -6.93
C GLU A 694 -12.31 30.09 -8.30
N ARG A 695 -11.52 29.85 -9.35
CA ARG A 695 -11.95 29.83 -10.76
C ARG A 695 -12.60 28.51 -11.18
N VAL A 696 -12.14 27.37 -10.66
CA VAL A 696 -12.52 26.03 -11.14
C VAL A 696 -13.17 25.24 -10.01
N SER A 697 -14.46 24.93 -10.17
CA SER A 697 -15.24 24.12 -9.21
C SER A 697 -14.95 22.62 -9.37
N GLU A 698 -14.85 22.12 -10.61
CA GLU A 698 -14.49 20.73 -10.89
C GLU A 698 -13.03 20.65 -11.35
N ARG A 699 -12.18 20.02 -10.56
CA ARG A 699 -10.75 19.88 -10.84
C ARG A 699 -10.50 18.51 -11.43
N ASN A 700 -9.90 18.50 -12.61
CA ASN A 700 -9.69 17.28 -13.38
C ASN A 700 -8.26 16.76 -13.21
N CYS A 701 -8.08 15.43 -13.30
CA CYS A 701 -6.79 14.77 -13.34
C CYS A 701 -6.61 14.05 -14.66
N GLY A 702 -5.44 14.21 -15.29
CA GLY A 702 -5.14 13.57 -16.56
C GLY A 702 -4.17 14.35 -17.41
N VAL A 703 -4.28 14.26 -18.74
CA VAL A 703 -3.44 15.01 -19.70
C VAL A 703 -4.33 15.74 -20.69
N TRP A 704 -4.13 17.04 -20.85
CA TRP A 704 -4.80 17.89 -21.83
C TRP A 704 -3.83 18.27 -22.93
N VAL A 705 -4.29 18.22 -24.16
CA VAL A 705 -3.50 18.56 -25.35
C VAL A 705 -3.96 19.91 -25.88
N VAL A 706 -3.06 20.88 -25.91
CA VAL A 706 -3.30 22.24 -26.34
C VAL A 706 -2.60 22.48 -27.69
N ASP A 707 -3.30 22.98 -28.69
CA ASP A 707 -2.68 23.52 -29.90
C ASP A 707 -2.04 24.88 -29.55
N ILE A 708 -0.71 24.96 -29.54
CA ILE A 708 0.04 26.13 -29.10
C ILE A 708 -0.11 27.36 -29.99
N ARG A 709 -0.65 27.20 -31.20
CA ARG A 709 -0.90 28.29 -32.14
C ARG A 709 -2.21 29.02 -31.84
N SER A 710 -3.20 28.30 -31.31
CA SER A 710 -4.53 28.84 -31.05
C SER A 710 -4.86 28.93 -29.56
N GLY A 711 -4.10 28.26 -28.68
CA GLY A 711 -4.39 28.13 -27.28
C GLY A 711 -5.58 27.20 -26.97
N GLN A 712 -6.13 26.49 -27.97
CA GLN A 712 -7.32 25.67 -27.83
C GLN A 712 -6.96 24.25 -27.38
N VAL A 713 -7.75 23.69 -26.45
CA VAL A 713 -7.69 22.27 -26.10
C VAL A 713 -8.27 21.45 -27.25
N VAL A 714 -7.46 20.56 -27.84
CA VAL A 714 -7.84 19.72 -28.99
C VAL A 714 -8.07 18.26 -28.62
N ALA A 715 -7.53 17.81 -27.50
CA ALA A 715 -7.69 16.46 -26.98
C ALA A 715 -7.48 16.40 -25.47
N PHE A 716 -7.96 15.35 -24.83
CA PHE A 716 -7.64 15.05 -23.44
C PHE A 716 -7.73 13.55 -23.14
N LEU A 717 -7.00 13.14 -22.08
CA LEU A 717 -7.16 11.92 -21.32
C LEU A 717 -7.47 12.32 -19.87
N LYS A 718 -8.66 11.98 -19.37
CA LYS A 718 -9.09 12.25 -17.98
C LYS A 718 -9.16 10.93 -17.20
N PHE A 719 -8.50 10.86 -16.07
CA PHE A 719 -8.67 9.78 -15.09
C PHE A 719 -9.86 10.08 -14.19
N GLU A 720 -10.67 9.06 -13.89
CA GLU A 720 -11.95 9.29 -13.17
C GLU A 720 -11.87 9.00 -11.67
N ASP A 721 -11.10 8.00 -11.23
CA ASP A 721 -11.18 7.51 -9.86
C ASP A 721 -9.82 7.50 -9.12
N ALA A 722 -9.01 6.45 -9.31
CA ALA A 722 -7.84 6.19 -8.47
C ALA A 722 -6.65 7.13 -8.73
N VAL A 723 -6.55 7.72 -9.92
CA VAL A 723 -5.47 8.64 -10.27
C VAL A 723 -5.95 10.08 -10.07
N GLN A 724 -5.40 10.74 -9.05
CA GLN A 724 -5.77 12.11 -8.69
C GLN A 724 -4.64 13.12 -8.91
N GLU A 725 -3.42 12.63 -9.14
CA GLU A 725 -2.24 13.46 -9.37
C GLU A 725 -1.45 12.94 -10.57
N VAL A 726 -1.18 13.80 -11.54
CA VAL A 726 -0.17 13.63 -12.58
C VAL A 726 1.07 14.39 -12.16
N PHE A 727 2.25 13.77 -12.29
CA PHE A 727 3.50 14.38 -11.87
C PHE A 727 4.35 14.82 -13.06
N ALA A 728 4.62 13.91 -13.98
CA ALA A 728 5.35 14.20 -15.19
C ALA A 728 4.66 13.59 -16.41
N VAL A 729 4.82 14.23 -17.55
CA VAL A 729 4.37 13.77 -18.86
C VAL A 729 5.57 13.76 -19.79
N SER A 730 5.78 12.68 -20.55
CA SER A 730 6.84 12.58 -21.54
C SER A 730 6.34 11.86 -22.79
N ILE A 731 6.64 12.40 -23.97
CA ILE A 731 6.27 11.86 -25.28
C ILE A 731 7.41 11.01 -25.84
N LEU A 732 7.14 9.75 -26.10
CA LEU A 732 8.05 8.85 -26.79
C LEU A 732 7.86 8.98 -28.31
N GLN A 733 8.58 9.95 -28.91
CA GLN A 733 8.49 10.21 -30.34
C GLN A 733 9.07 9.05 -31.17
N GLY A 734 8.33 8.60 -32.17
CA GLY A 734 8.72 7.49 -33.04
C GLY A 734 8.66 6.12 -32.34
N VAL A 735 7.96 6.01 -31.21
CA VAL A 735 7.67 4.77 -30.48
C VAL A 735 6.15 4.68 -30.28
N ARG A 736 5.50 3.74 -30.96
CA ARG A 736 4.04 3.66 -31.05
C ARG A 736 3.42 2.79 -29.97
N PHE A 737 4.04 1.62 -29.74
CA PHE A 737 3.48 0.61 -28.85
C PHE A 737 4.56 0.04 -27.91
N PRO A 738 5.15 0.88 -27.02
CA PRO A 738 6.16 0.43 -26.09
C PRO A 738 5.57 -0.43 -24.98
N ASP A 739 6.42 -1.25 -24.36
CA ASP A 739 6.17 -1.80 -23.03
C ASP A 739 7.33 -1.47 -22.09
N VAL A 740 7.03 -1.32 -20.80
CA VAL A 740 7.99 -1.14 -19.71
C VAL A 740 7.89 -2.37 -18.82
N LEU A 741 8.95 -3.17 -18.74
CA LEU A 741 8.92 -4.45 -18.05
C LEU A 741 9.30 -4.30 -16.57
N ASP A 742 8.65 -5.10 -15.73
CA ASP A 742 9.02 -5.24 -14.33
C ASP A 742 10.28 -6.10 -14.18
N ALA A 743 11.08 -5.87 -13.14
CA ALA A 743 12.32 -6.64 -12.89
C ALA A 743 12.09 -8.15 -12.75
N GLY A 744 10.90 -8.57 -12.29
CA GLY A 744 10.49 -9.97 -12.20
C GLY A 744 10.04 -10.61 -13.51
N ALA A 745 9.93 -9.86 -14.61
CA ALA A 745 9.51 -10.41 -15.89
C ALA A 745 10.54 -11.43 -16.42
N LYS A 746 10.06 -12.58 -16.90
CA LYS A 746 10.92 -13.65 -17.43
C LYS A 746 11.88 -13.14 -18.51
N ALA A 747 11.43 -12.24 -19.38
CA ALA A 747 12.25 -11.65 -20.44
C ALA A 747 13.46 -10.88 -19.88
N VAL A 748 13.35 -10.25 -18.72
CA VAL A 748 14.46 -9.53 -18.07
C VAL A 748 15.55 -10.51 -17.63
N GLY A 749 15.16 -11.66 -17.05
CA GLY A 749 16.10 -12.69 -16.57
C GLY A 749 16.88 -13.42 -17.65
N VAL A 750 16.42 -13.38 -18.91
CA VAL A 750 17.05 -14.09 -20.05
C VAL A 750 17.57 -13.13 -21.14
N SER A 751 17.56 -11.83 -20.88
CA SER A 751 18.01 -10.81 -21.84
C SER A 751 19.24 -10.08 -21.31
N TYR A 752 20.28 -10.01 -22.13
CA TYR A 752 21.57 -9.44 -21.77
C TYR A 752 21.92 -8.31 -22.74
N ALA A 753 22.34 -7.16 -22.22
CA ALA A 753 22.92 -6.07 -22.98
C ALA A 753 24.44 -6.14 -22.84
N LEU A 754 25.14 -6.34 -23.94
CA LEU A 754 26.59 -6.43 -23.99
C LEU A 754 27.16 -5.26 -24.78
N PRO A 755 28.38 -4.80 -24.47
CA PRO A 755 29.09 -3.85 -25.32
C PRO A 755 29.24 -4.36 -26.75
N THR A 756 29.29 -3.46 -27.73
CA THR A 756 29.34 -3.81 -29.13
C THR A 756 30.53 -4.75 -29.48
N GLU A 757 31.68 -4.57 -28.82
CA GLU A 757 32.84 -5.39 -28.97
C GLU A 757 32.58 -6.84 -28.53
N ALA A 758 31.96 -7.00 -27.35
CA ALA A 758 31.65 -8.35 -26.82
C ALA A 758 30.52 -9.04 -27.61
N LEU A 759 29.61 -8.29 -28.24
CA LEU A 759 28.56 -8.85 -29.08
C LEU A 759 29.15 -9.61 -30.31
N LYS A 760 30.34 -9.23 -30.78
CA LYS A 760 31.04 -9.91 -31.89
C LYS A 760 31.53 -11.31 -31.52
N GLU A 761 31.68 -11.60 -30.24
CA GLU A 761 32.18 -12.87 -29.71
C GLU A 761 31.04 -13.79 -29.23
N VAL A 762 29.80 -13.34 -29.33
CA VAL A 762 28.65 -14.17 -28.93
C VAL A 762 28.47 -15.30 -29.90
N VAL A 763 28.60 -16.53 -29.39
CA VAL A 763 28.38 -17.76 -30.17
C VAL A 763 26.88 -17.91 -30.42
N GLN A 764 26.52 -17.91 -31.70
CA GLN A 764 25.13 -18.20 -32.08
C GLN A 764 24.81 -19.65 -31.77
N PRO A 765 23.66 -19.99 -31.13
CA PRO A 765 23.23 -21.36 -30.98
C PRO A 765 23.15 -21.99 -32.39
N GLN A 766 23.83 -23.11 -32.62
CA GLN A 766 23.63 -23.89 -33.85
C GLN A 766 22.14 -24.25 -33.91
N GLN A 767 21.47 -23.81 -34.94
CA GLN A 767 20.12 -24.31 -35.22
C GLN A 767 20.28 -25.83 -35.45
N PRO A 768 19.47 -26.69 -34.80
CA PRO A 768 19.48 -28.11 -35.14
C PRO A 768 19.19 -28.22 -36.63
N GLU A 769 20.10 -28.86 -37.37
CA GLU A 769 19.87 -29.20 -38.77
C GLU A 769 18.52 -29.88 -38.87
N ALA A 770 17.62 -29.31 -39.68
CA ALA A 770 16.36 -29.94 -40.01
C ALA A 770 16.69 -31.32 -40.60
N GLU A 771 16.37 -32.39 -39.87
CA GLU A 771 16.46 -33.77 -40.41
C GLU A 771 15.74 -33.75 -41.75
N ALA A 772 16.50 -34.01 -42.81
CA ALA A 772 15.98 -34.17 -44.15
C ALA A 772 14.89 -35.24 -44.10
N ALA A 773 13.65 -34.85 -44.31
CA ALA A 773 12.53 -35.75 -44.45
C ALA A 773 12.86 -36.68 -45.66
N THR A 774 13.31 -37.87 -45.37
CA THR A 774 13.39 -38.98 -46.36
C THR A 774 11.95 -39.25 -46.82
N THR A 775 11.63 -38.79 -48.00
CA THR A 775 10.44 -39.22 -48.74
C THR A 775 10.49 -40.71 -48.95
N LEU A 776 9.74 -41.44 -48.16
CA LEU A 776 9.39 -42.82 -48.49
C LEU A 776 8.33 -42.76 -49.61
N ASP A 777 8.85 -43.05 -50.83
CA ASP A 777 8.07 -43.34 -51.98
C ASP A 777 7.28 -44.64 -51.73
N SER A 778 5.99 -44.57 -51.44
CA SER A 778 5.09 -45.71 -51.42
C SER A 778 4.30 -45.73 -52.72
N GLY A 779 4.88 -46.39 -53.73
CA GLY A 779 4.11 -46.86 -54.85
C GLY A 779 3.03 -47.84 -54.42
N TYR A 780 1.80 -47.53 -54.74
CA TYR A 780 0.74 -48.50 -54.99
C TYR A 780 -0.03 -48.07 -56.23
N GLN A 781 0.15 -48.87 -57.32
CA GLN A 781 -0.78 -48.97 -58.44
C GLN A 781 -2.02 -49.75 -57.96
N GLN A 782 -3.16 -49.27 -58.12
CA GLN A 782 -4.36 -49.65 -58.87
C GLN A 782 -5.55 -48.81 -58.43
#